data_882ac6ee462fd9ed8a33ca27bb213287
#
_entry.id   882ac6ee462fd9ed8a33ca27bb213287
#
_cell.length_a   1.000
_cell.length_b   1.000
_cell.length_c   1.000
_cell.angle_alpha   90.00
_cell.angle_beta   90.00
_cell.angle_gamma   90.00
#
_symmetry.space_group_name_H-M   'P 1'
#
loop_
_entity.id
_entity.type
_entity.pdbx_description
1 polymer ?
#
loop_
_entity_poly.entity_id
_entity_poly.type
_entity_poly.pdbx_seq_one_letter_code
_entity_poly.pdbx_strand_id
1 'polypeptide(L)'
;MKTQIPPIARLLLAILMCLPICGSHAFAQKAESYAVFTKATNTLRFKHDTNKPNRAFALNDGENAPGWYDKLNVNTIEKVIFDASFANARPTSCYKWFDGCKNLTIIDGIEYLNTENVTNMSGMFRDCSALTTLNVLNFDTKNVTSMSEMFYGCYALTTLDVSHFDTTNVTDMSAMFSKCRALRTLNVSNFDTKNVTDMSAMFSECNLTTLDVSKFDTKNVTDMSFMFYNCSALTTLDVSNFDTKNVTDMSWMFSDCYTLTTLDLSNFNTKNVTDMSLMLDGCSALTTLDLSNFDTQNVTNMRMMFSGCSKFTTLDVSNFNTQNVTDMSGMFSGCKTLKTLDVSNFDTKNVTDMSSMFRGCSALRMLYVSNFDTKNVTDMSGMFAYNPALGTIFAGEKFVTTACKKDEDMFKDCTNLVGTVPYDKNKVGKEMANYTTGYFKYYKASIFASFYAVFDEATSTLTFKHDNNKPIEAFVLNEGSKFPGWYKYHEDISKVVFDTSFANARPTSCYRWFFNCNDLTTIEGIEYLNTQNVTNMGFMFDGCSALRTLDLSSFDTKNVTNMQSMFNGCSALKTFDLSNFDTKNVTNMEYMFKGCPALTTIYASEKFVTTACEFYRDMFADCTNLVGAVPYDRNKVDGEMANYTTGYFTYKAATGIDAPTVSDDTAAEYYDLQGRRLNAPQKGVNIVKRGTKTTKMLVK
;
A
#
# COMPACT_ATOMS: atom_id res chain seq x y z
N MET A 1 34.55 99.00 34.70
CA MET A 1 35.59 99.09 33.65
C MET A 1 35.41 97.95 32.69
N LYS A 2 34.92 98.23 31.45
CA LYS A 2 34.80 97.28 30.37
C LYS A 2 36.11 97.27 29.60
N THR A 3 36.94 96.25 29.74
CA THR A 3 38.14 96.06 28.93
C THR A 3 37.73 95.47 27.55
N GLN A 4 37.84 96.37 26.55
CA GLN A 4 37.66 95.93 25.15
C GLN A 4 38.95 95.22 24.69
N ILE A 5 38.81 94.03 24.20
CA ILE A 5 39.88 93.26 23.58
C ILE A 5 40.15 93.85 22.18
N PRO A 6 41.41 94.10 21.78
CA PRO A 6 41.78 94.73 20.52
C PRO A 6 41.35 93.85 19.30
N PRO A 7 41.08 94.50 18.18
CA PRO A 7 40.59 93.78 16.97
C PRO A 7 41.53 92.71 16.44
N ILE A 8 42.84 92.81 16.67
CA ILE A 8 43.86 91.81 16.23
C ILE A 8 43.74 90.51 17.03
N ALA A 9 43.37 90.55 18.32
CA ALA A 9 43.18 89.39 19.16
C ALA A 9 41.91 88.62 18.74
N ARG A 10 40.86 89.27 18.19
CA ARG A 10 39.66 88.69 17.65
C ARG A 10 39.94 87.98 16.28
N LEU A 11 40.86 88.51 15.46
CA LEU A 11 41.25 87.92 14.20
C LEU A 11 42.09 86.65 14.39
N LEU A 12 42.99 86.64 15.39
CA LEU A 12 43.78 85.44 15.72
C LEU A 12 42.94 84.35 16.38
N LEU A 13 41.90 84.70 17.19
CA LEU A 13 40.98 83.70 17.76
C LEU A 13 40.03 83.09 16.68
N ALA A 14 39.66 83.90 15.64
CA ALA A 14 38.86 83.47 14.53
C ALA A 14 39.67 82.56 13.54
N ILE A 15 40.97 82.81 13.38
CA ILE A 15 41.87 82.00 12.54
C ILE A 15 42.21 80.70 13.26
N LEU A 16 42.29 80.68 14.60
CA LEU A 16 42.49 79.43 15.33
C LEU A 16 41.24 78.50 15.33
N MET A 17 40.05 79.09 15.13
CA MET A 17 38.81 78.29 15.00
C MET A 17 38.51 77.77 13.57
N CYS A 18 39.28 78.24 12.57
CA CYS A 18 39.13 77.81 11.15
C CYS A 18 40.23 76.89 10.65
N LEU A 19 41.06 76.36 11.52
CA LEU A 19 41.88 75.20 11.13
C LEU A 19 40.93 73.99 11.10
N PRO A 20 40.76 73.35 9.94
CA PRO A 20 40.07 72.05 9.92
C PRO A 20 40.92 71.14 10.79
N ILE A 21 40.36 70.72 11.93
CA ILE A 21 40.87 69.53 12.61
C ILE A 21 40.65 68.37 11.58
N CYS A 22 41.63 68.25 10.70
CA CYS A 22 41.86 67.02 10.01
C CYS A 22 42.34 65.96 11.03
N GLY A 23 41.50 65.73 12.05
CA GLY A 23 41.52 64.46 12.68
C GLY A 23 41.18 63.47 11.55
N SER A 24 42.17 62.74 11.07
CA SER A 24 41.93 61.49 10.35
C SER A 24 41.11 60.67 11.32
N HIS A 25 39.75 60.77 11.19
CA HIS A 25 38.93 59.68 11.56
C HIS A 25 39.38 58.58 10.62
N ALA A 26 40.41 57.85 11.03
CA ALA A 26 40.60 56.48 10.50
C ALA A 26 39.28 55.80 10.84
N PHE A 27 38.32 55.80 9.90
CA PHE A 27 37.20 54.91 9.99
C PHE A 27 37.83 53.54 10.15
N ALA A 28 37.76 52.98 11.35
CA ALA A 28 38.21 51.61 11.56
C ALA A 28 37.57 50.80 10.48
N GLN A 29 38.36 50.28 9.55
CA GLN A 29 37.88 49.52 8.43
C GLN A 29 37.08 48.35 9.04
N LYS A 30 35.78 48.26 8.71
CA LYS A 30 34.91 47.24 9.28
C LYS A 30 35.41 45.87 8.79
N ALA A 31 35.55 44.93 9.69
CA ALA A 31 35.85 43.57 9.32
C ALA A 31 34.77 43.02 8.37
N GLU A 32 35.17 42.35 7.31
CA GLU A 32 34.31 41.74 6.32
C GLU A 32 34.59 40.23 6.23
N SER A 33 33.55 39.44 5.93
CA SER A 33 33.65 38.02 5.63
C SER A 33 33.90 37.84 4.14
N TYR A 34 34.87 37.00 3.78
CA TYR A 34 35.24 36.76 2.38
C TYR A 34 35.99 35.46 2.21
N ALA A 35 36.08 34.97 0.98
CA ALA A 35 36.91 33.83 0.59
C ALA A 35 38.01 34.23 -0.39
N VAL A 36 39.17 33.57 -0.31
CA VAL A 36 40.31 33.77 -1.23
C VAL A 36 40.79 32.44 -1.76
N PHE A 37 40.93 32.32 -3.08
CA PHE A 37 41.48 31.13 -3.73
C PHE A 37 42.95 31.29 -4.05
N THR A 38 43.76 30.31 -3.58
CA THR A 38 45.19 30.25 -3.88
C THR A 38 45.46 29.13 -4.88
N LYS A 39 45.67 29.49 -6.15
CA LYS A 39 45.90 28.59 -7.27
C LYS A 39 47.10 27.66 -7.08
N ALA A 40 48.17 28.16 -6.44
CA ALA A 40 49.38 27.33 -6.23
C ALA A 40 49.20 26.13 -5.31
N THR A 41 48.18 26.14 -4.46
CA THR A 41 47.86 25.08 -3.49
C THR A 41 46.41 24.57 -3.62
N ASN A 42 45.67 24.98 -4.66
CA ASN A 42 44.27 24.65 -4.88
C ASN A 42 43.38 24.85 -3.64
N THR A 43 43.70 25.90 -2.83
CA THR A 43 43.09 26.10 -1.54
C THR A 43 42.14 27.30 -1.56
N LEU A 44 40.91 27.11 -1.14
CA LEU A 44 39.91 28.14 -0.84
C LEU A 44 39.96 28.45 0.68
N ARG A 45 40.30 29.69 1.05
CA ARG A 45 40.44 30.11 2.45
C ARG A 45 39.39 31.16 2.82
N PHE A 46 38.69 30.92 3.89
CA PHE A 46 37.67 31.81 4.46
C PHE A 46 38.26 32.65 5.60
N LYS A 47 37.95 33.94 5.60
CA LYS A 47 38.44 34.94 6.58
C LYS A 47 37.37 35.97 6.96
N HIS A 48 37.50 36.53 8.17
CA HIS A 48 36.73 37.66 8.62
C HIS A 48 37.67 38.65 9.26
N ASP A 49 38.18 39.63 8.50
CA ASP A 49 39.11 40.63 8.97
C ASP A 49 38.98 41.95 8.20
N THR A 50 39.84 42.93 8.54
CA THR A 50 39.87 44.26 7.90
C THR A 50 40.77 44.28 6.66
N ASN A 51 41.40 43.16 6.26
CA ASN A 51 42.43 43.09 5.21
C ASN A 51 41.91 42.39 3.92
N LYS A 52 40.65 42.61 3.56
CA LYS A 52 40.03 41.97 2.38
C LYS A 52 40.78 42.38 1.11
N PRO A 53 41.38 41.40 0.38
CA PRO A 53 42.06 41.68 -0.88
C PRO A 53 41.07 42.02 -2.01
N ASN A 54 41.53 42.81 -2.99
CA ASN A 54 40.69 43.12 -4.19
C ASN A 54 40.19 41.91 -4.99
N ARG A 55 40.86 40.78 -4.85
CA ARG A 55 40.49 39.51 -5.52
C ARG A 55 39.69 38.54 -4.63
N ALA A 56 39.27 38.97 -3.46
CA ALA A 56 38.46 38.19 -2.57
C ALA A 56 37.04 38.05 -3.11
N PHE A 57 36.47 36.86 -2.91
CA PHE A 57 35.08 36.58 -3.22
C PHE A 57 34.18 36.97 -2.05
N ALA A 58 33.05 37.54 -2.33
CA ALA A 58 31.99 37.74 -1.38
C ALA A 58 31.32 36.43 -0.98
N LEU A 59 30.86 36.31 0.25
CA LEU A 59 29.90 35.27 0.63
C LEU A 59 28.56 35.55 -0.07
N ASN A 60 27.75 34.51 -0.20
CA ASN A 60 26.40 34.64 -0.73
C ASN A 60 25.42 35.12 0.32
N ASP A 61 24.25 35.54 -0.13
CA ASP A 61 23.09 35.90 0.68
C ASP A 61 21.85 35.19 0.07
N GLY A 62 21.04 34.61 0.95
CA GLY A 62 19.83 33.86 0.52
C GLY A 62 20.14 32.71 -0.43
N GLU A 63 19.49 32.70 -1.58
CA GLU A 63 19.56 31.66 -2.63
C GLU A 63 20.58 31.96 -3.73
N ASN A 64 21.35 33.03 -3.61
CA ASN A 64 22.39 33.32 -4.59
C ASN A 64 23.60 32.41 -4.37
N ALA A 65 24.20 31.93 -5.46
CA ALA A 65 25.46 31.20 -5.36
C ALA A 65 26.60 32.11 -4.86
N PRO A 66 27.63 31.57 -4.16
CA PRO A 66 28.71 32.37 -3.65
C PRO A 66 29.61 32.90 -4.77
N GLY A 67 30.29 34.03 -4.50
CA GLY A 67 31.06 34.75 -5.52
C GLY A 67 32.19 33.98 -6.20
N TRP A 68 32.61 32.84 -5.68
CA TRP A 68 33.61 31.94 -6.30
C TRP A 68 32.96 30.90 -7.23
N TYR A 69 31.67 30.62 -7.11
CA TYR A 69 31.00 29.53 -7.83
C TYR A 69 31.11 29.66 -9.35
N ASP A 70 30.77 30.84 -9.88
CA ASP A 70 30.83 31.08 -11.32
C ASP A 70 32.22 31.53 -11.82
N LYS A 71 33.10 31.97 -10.93
CA LYS A 71 34.40 32.58 -11.28
C LYS A 71 35.57 31.62 -11.20
N LEU A 72 35.41 30.48 -10.50
CA LEU A 72 36.40 29.43 -10.41
C LEU A 72 35.93 28.20 -11.14
N ASN A 73 36.85 27.43 -11.67
CA ASN A 73 36.60 26.02 -11.93
C ASN A 73 36.63 25.32 -10.54
N VAL A 74 35.44 25.13 -9.93
CA VAL A 74 35.31 24.59 -8.56
C VAL A 74 35.95 23.20 -8.41
N ASN A 75 36.07 22.44 -9.49
CA ASN A 75 36.79 21.16 -9.50
C ASN A 75 38.31 21.30 -9.20
N THR A 76 38.87 22.51 -9.28
CA THR A 76 40.28 22.72 -8.90
C THR A 76 40.47 22.90 -7.39
N ILE A 77 39.39 23.03 -6.61
CA ILE A 77 39.47 23.17 -5.15
C ILE A 77 39.73 21.79 -4.56
N GLU A 78 40.91 21.61 -3.97
CA GLU A 78 41.33 20.36 -3.30
C GLU A 78 41.26 20.51 -1.77
N LYS A 79 41.40 21.74 -1.29
CA LYS A 79 41.44 22.04 0.14
C LYS A 79 40.61 23.30 0.46
N VAL A 80 39.88 23.24 1.57
CA VAL A 80 39.22 24.40 2.20
C VAL A 80 39.84 24.68 3.57
N ILE A 81 40.02 25.94 3.91
CA ILE A 81 40.50 26.36 5.24
C ILE A 81 39.62 27.49 5.76
N PHE A 82 39.00 27.25 6.90
CA PHE A 82 38.39 28.32 7.68
C PHE A 82 39.45 28.86 8.66
N ASP A 83 39.87 30.10 8.46
CA ASP A 83 40.80 30.78 9.36
C ASP A 83 40.10 31.05 10.73
N ALA A 84 40.86 31.07 11.84
CA ALA A 84 40.29 31.33 13.16
C ALA A 84 39.55 32.67 13.24
N SER A 85 39.90 33.65 12.41
CA SER A 85 39.17 34.92 12.29
C SER A 85 37.72 34.73 11.83
N PHE A 86 37.44 33.67 11.09
CA PHE A 86 36.10 33.37 10.55
C PHE A 86 35.08 33.02 11.65
N ALA A 87 35.51 32.66 12.85
CA ALA A 87 34.64 32.49 14.00
C ALA A 87 33.74 33.70 14.31
N ASN A 88 34.13 34.90 13.87
CA ASN A 88 33.37 36.12 13.99
C ASN A 88 32.42 36.41 12.79
N ALA A 89 32.53 35.63 11.74
CA ALA A 89 31.61 35.73 10.60
C ALA A 89 30.20 35.26 11.02
N ARG A 90 29.19 35.83 10.39
CA ARG A 90 27.79 35.47 10.62
C ARG A 90 27.10 35.34 9.24
N PRO A 91 27.44 34.27 8.48
CA PRO A 91 26.77 34.04 7.19
C PRO A 91 25.29 33.76 7.41
N THR A 92 24.46 34.20 6.48
CA THR A 92 23.01 33.95 6.46
C THR A 92 22.64 32.80 5.53
N SER A 93 23.59 32.41 4.67
CA SER A 93 23.42 31.30 3.72
C SER A 93 24.74 30.57 3.52
N CYS A 94 24.65 29.23 3.41
CA CYS A 94 25.72 28.34 2.94
C CYS A 94 25.35 27.66 1.61
N TYR A 95 24.35 28.21 0.91
CA TYR A 95 23.85 27.67 -0.35
C TYR A 95 24.97 27.48 -1.36
N LYS A 96 25.17 26.23 -1.80
CA LYS A 96 26.17 25.84 -2.81
C LYS A 96 27.62 26.22 -2.53
N TRP A 97 28.04 26.34 -1.27
CA TRP A 97 29.41 26.78 -0.94
C TRP A 97 30.49 25.91 -1.57
N PHE A 98 30.28 24.59 -1.59
CA PHE A 98 31.24 23.63 -2.13
C PHE A 98 30.62 22.75 -3.22
N ASP A 99 29.49 23.20 -3.79
CA ASP A 99 28.81 22.46 -4.87
C ASP A 99 29.77 22.22 -6.05
N GLY A 100 29.89 20.96 -6.47
CA GLY A 100 30.73 20.56 -7.58
C GLY A 100 32.24 20.52 -7.27
N CYS A 101 32.67 20.69 -6.02
CA CYS A 101 34.09 20.58 -5.63
C CYS A 101 34.53 19.10 -5.60
N LYS A 102 34.56 18.45 -6.77
CA LYS A 102 34.76 16.99 -6.89
C LYS A 102 36.12 16.51 -6.36
N ASN A 103 37.13 17.38 -6.34
CA ASN A 103 38.49 17.06 -5.88
C ASN A 103 38.75 17.52 -4.43
N LEU A 104 37.73 18.06 -3.75
CA LEU A 104 37.86 18.50 -2.35
C LEU A 104 38.04 17.28 -1.44
N THR A 105 39.18 17.21 -0.76
CA THR A 105 39.52 16.11 0.15
C THR A 105 39.67 16.54 1.60
N ILE A 106 39.97 17.82 1.87
CA ILE A 106 40.29 18.34 3.19
C ILE A 106 39.52 19.64 3.46
N ILE A 107 38.85 19.70 4.60
CA ILE A 107 38.28 20.93 5.15
C ILE A 107 38.87 21.13 6.54
N ASP A 108 39.79 22.09 6.69
CA ASP A 108 40.41 22.44 7.98
C ASP A 108 39.67 23.63 8.62
N GLY A 109 39.54 23.60 9.92
CA GLY A 109 38.98 24.73 10.70
C GLY A 109 37.48 24.94 10.51
N ILE A 110 36.73 23.91 10.05
CA ILE A 110 35.28 24.00 9.85
C ILE A 110 34.54 24.37 11.15
N GLU A 111 35.12 24.10 12.30
CA GLU A 111 34.64 24.52 13.61
C GLU A 111 34.55 26.04 13.80
N TYR A 112 35.26 26.82 12.97
CA TYR A 112 35.17 28.29 12.93
C TYR A 112 34.01 28.81 12.07
N LEU A 113 33.28 27.94 11.38
CA LEU A 113 32.08 28.30 10.64
C LEU A 113 30.89 28.39 11.62
N ASN A 114 30.49 29.61 11.97
CA ASN A 114 29.30 29.83 12.78
C ASN A 114 28.05 29.88 11.89
N THR A 115 27.16 28.88 12.06
CA THR A 115 25.95 28.76 11.26
C THR A 115 24.67 29.24 11.94
N GLU A 116 24.77 29.92 13.10
CA GLU A 116 23.61 30.32 13.91
C GLU A 116 22.56 31.17 13.15
N ASN A 117 22.97 31.92 12.12
CA ASN A 117 22.09 32.74 11.28
C ASN A 117 21.81 32.15 9.89
N VAL A 118 22.31 30.95 9.63
CA VAL A 118 22.13 30.31 8.32
C VAL A 118 20.70 29.80 8.19
N THR A 119 20.03 30.21 7.10
CA THR A 119 18.67 29.76 6.77
C THR A 119 18.64 28.76 5.62
N ASN A 120 19.68 28.72 4.76
CA ASN A 120 19.74 27.84 3.60
C ASN A 120 21.10 27.12 3.52
N MET A 121 21.08 25.77 3.59
CA MET A 121 22.23 24.89 3.43
C MET A 121 22.13 24.01 2.18
N SER A 122 21.20 24.33 1.26
CA SER A 122 20.97 23.51 0.07
C SER A 122 22.24 23.42 -0.78
N GLY A 123 22.58 22.19 -1.18
CA GLY A 123 23.73 21.90 -2.02
C GLY A 123 25.08 22.29 -1.41
N MET A 124 25.18 22.50 -0.09
CA MET A 124 26.42 23.00 0.53
C MET A 124 27.64 22.15 0.20
N PHE A 125 27.50 20.82 0.21
CA PHE A 125 28.56 19.85 -0.12
C PHE A 125 28.19 18.99 -1.33
N ARG A 126 27.26 19.45 -2.17
CA ARG A 126 26.81 18.72 -3.34
C ARG A 126 27.99 18.35 -4.25
N ASP A 127 28.05 17.10 -4.68
CA ASP A 127 29.11 16.55 -5.55
C ASP A 127 30.56 16.73 -5.01
N CYS A 128 30.75 16.82 -3.68
CA CYS A 128 32.06 16.72 -3.06
C CYS A 128 32.53 15.25 -3.07
N SER A 129 32.73 14.69 -4.26
CA SER A 129 32.84 13.26 -4.49
C SER A 129 34.11 12.60 -3.92
N ALA A 130 35.19 13.38 -3.68
CA ALA A 130 36.43 12.90 -3.08
C ALA A 130 36.50 13.04 -1.55
N LEU A 131 35.49 13.69 -0.94
CA LEU A 131 35.48 13.96 0.51
C LEU A 131 35.14 12.66 1.27
N THR A 132 36.09 12.16 2.06
CA THR A 132 35.94 10.88 2.78
C THR A 132 35.38 11.03 4.19
N THR A 133 35.64 12.16 4.83
CA THR A 133 35.20 12.49 6.19
C THR A 133 34.78 13.96 6.25
N LEU A 134 33.76 14.27 7.04
CA LEU A 134 33.26 15.63 7.24
C LEU A 134 32.78 15.78 8.68
N ASN A 135 33.32 16.75 9.39
CA ASN A 135 32.89 17.06 10.75
C ASN A 135 31.91 18.25 10.72
N VAL A 136 30.66 18.02 11.03
CA VAL A 136 29.60 19.04 11.08
C VAL A 136 29.04 19.27 12.50
N LEU A 137 29.73 18.76 13.53
CA LEU A 137 29.26 18.81 14.94
C LEU A 137 28.99 20.21 15.48
N ASN A 138 29.63 21.26 14.91
CA ASN A 138 29.42 22.63 15.32
C ASN A 138 28.34 23.38 14.55
N PHE A 139 27.63 22.69 13.65
CA PHE A 139 26.58 23.36 12.88
C PHE A 139 25.33 23.56 13.73
N ASP A 140 24.97 24.84 13.97
CA ASP A 140 23.66 25.22 14.50
C ASP A 140 22.68 25.32 13.33
N THR A 141 21.72 24.41 13.29
CA THR A 141 20.77 24.27 12.17
C THR A 141 19.36 24.75 12.53
N LYS A 142 19.15 25.30 13.74
CA LYS A 142 17.82 25.68 14.23
C LYS A 142 17.05 26.67 13.35
N ASN A 143 17.76 27.51 12.56
CA ASN A 143 17.15 28.49 11.66
C ASN A 143 17.11 28.03 10.20
N VAL A 144 17.60 26.83 9.89
CA VAL A 144 17.65 26.30 8.52
C VAL A 144 16.28 25.88 8.06
N THR A 145 15.88 26.34 6.88
CA THR A 145 14.60 26.01 6.23
C THR A 145 14.75 25.05 5.06
N SER A 146 15.93 24.99 4.42
CA SER A 146 16.21 24.03 3.35
C SER A 146 17.57 23.38 3.51
N MET A 147 17.58 22.05 3.41
CA MET A 147 18.74 21.17 3.39
C MET A 147 18.79 20.32 2.13
N SER A 148 18.05 20.74 1.07
CA SER A 148 17.99 19.97 -0.16
C SER A 148 19.38 19.76 -0.77
N GLU A 149 19.66 18.54 -1.26
CA GLU A 149 20.93 18.16 -1.88
C GLU A 149 22.20 18.44 -1.01
N MET A 150 22.07 18.70 0.32
CA MET A 150 23.20 19.16 1.14
C MET A 150 24.44 18.27 1.02
N PHE A 151 24.26 16.96 0.96
CA PHE A 151 25.34 15.96 0.82
C PHE A 151 25.18 15.12 -0.46
N TYR A 152 24.37 15.57 -1.41
CA TYR A 152 24.16 14.85 -2.66
C TYR A 152 25.50 14.55 -3.36
N GLY A 153 25.70 13.29 -3.79
CA GLY A 153 26.89 12.93 -4.57
C GLY A 153 28.19 12.93 -3.77
N CYS A 154 28.15 12.90 -2.44
CA CYS A 154 29.34 12.68 -1.59
C CYS A 154 29.71 11.18 -1.64
N TYR A 155 30.14 10.70 -2.80
CA TYR A 155 30.35 9.25 -3.08
C TYR A 155 31.33 8.56 -2.15
N ALA A 156 32.39 9.28 -1.69
CA ALA A 156 33.46 8.72 -0.88
C ALA A 156 33.21 8.87 0.64
N LEU A 157 32.16 9.58 1.06
CA LEU A 157 31.89 9.87 2.45
C LEU A 157 31.52 8.61 3.21
N THR A 158 32.37 8.17 4.12
CA THR A 158 32.21 6.89 4.83
C THR A 158 31.46 7.01 6.14
N THR A 159 31.55 8.17 6.78
CA THR A 159 30.91 8.49 8.06
C THR A 159 30.39 9.92 8.04
N LEU A 160 29.19 10.13 8.60
CA LEU A 160 28.59 11.45 8.77
C LEU A 160 27.74 11.43 10.03
N ASP A 161 28.02 12.34 10.97
CA ASP A 161 27.21 12.50 12.17
C ASP A 161 26.35 13.75 12.07
N VAL A 162 25.06 13.57 11.89
CA VAL A 162 24.01 14.60 11.83
C VAL A 162 23.03 14.49 13.01
N SER A 163 23.37 13.70 14.03
CA SER A 163 22.47 13.39 15.16
C SER A 163 22.10 14.62 16.00
N HIS A 164 22.85 15.72 15.89
CA HIS A 164 22.61 16.99 16.58
C HIS A 164 21.86 18.03 15.73
N PHE A 165 21.56 17.72 14.46
CA PHE A 165 20.84 18.67 13.60
C PHE A 165 19.43 18.93 14.15
N ASP A 166 19.12 20.20 14.39
CA ASP A 166 17.76 20.67 14.64
C ASP A 166 17.08 20.93 13.28
N THR A 167 16.14 20.08 12.93
CA THR A 167 15.42 20.15 11.65
C THR A 167 14.00 20.70 11.80
N THR A 168 13.67 21.26 12.97
CA THR A 168 12.30 21.73 13.31
C THR A 168 11.72 22.70 12.28
N ASN A 169 12.56 23.55 11.66
CA ASN A 169 12.16 24.56 10.69
C ASN A 169 12.38 24.14 9.23
N VAL A 170 12.92 22.94 8.98
CA VAL A 170 13.21 22.48 7.62
C VAL A 170 11.93 22.08 6.92
N THR A 171 11.75 22.59 5.70
CA THR A 171 10.60 22.30 4.82
C THR A 171 10.99 21.46 3.62
N ASP A 172 12.27 21.46 3.24
CA ASP A 172 12.79 20.76 2.06
C ASP A 172 14.04 19.95 2.43
N MET A 173 13.93 18.60 2.33
CA MET A 173 15.00 17.64 2.54
C MET A 173 15.27 16.81 1.26
N SER A 174 14.80 17.30 0.11
CA SER A 174 14.93 16.57 -1.15
C SER A 174 16.39 16.25 -1.45
N ALA A 175 16.66 14.99 -1.81
CA ALA A 175 17.97 14.46 -2.18
C ALA A 175 19.11 14.71 -1.16
N MET A 176 18.80 15.00 0.13
CA MET A 176 19.79 15.44 1.11
C MET A 176 20.99 14.51 1.22
N PHE A 177 20.80 13.19 1.18
CA PHE A 177 21.86 12.17 1.25
C PHE A 177 21.98 11.34 -0.04
N SER A 178 21.28 11.76 -1.10
CA SER A 178 21.28 10.99 -2.35
C SER A 178 22.70 10.76 -2.86
N LYS A 179 22.96 9.53 -3.32
CA LYS A 179 24.28 9.09 -3.84
C LYS A 179 25.42 9.09 -2.84
N CYS A 180 25.15 9.06 -1.55
CA CYS A 180 26.16 8.82 -0.52
C CYS A 180 26.52 7.33 -0.46
N ARG A 181 27.13 6.80 -1.53
CA ARG A 181 27.31 5.36 -1.76
C ARG A 181 28.28 4.66 -0.80
N ALA A 182 29.18 5.41 -0.13
CA ALA A 182 30.11 4.83 0.83
C ALA A 182 29.53 4.76 2.25
N LEU A 183 28.45 5.50 2.57
CA LEU A 183 27.78 5.43 3.87
C LEU A 183 27.12 4.06 4.05
N ARG A 184 27.39 3.42 5.21
CA ARG A 184 26.77 2.15 5.62
C ARG A 184 25.75 2.32 6.73
N THR A 185 25.90 3.34 7.52
CA THR A 185 24.99 3.71 8.62
C THR A 185 24.80 5.23 8.64
N LEU A 186 23.60 5.66 8.99
CA LEU A 186 23.25 7.08 9.15
C LEU A 186 22.23 7.20 10.26
N ASN A 187 22.50 8.06 11.25
CA ASN A 187 21.56 8.30 12.35
C ASN A 187 20.75 9.57 12.08
N VAL A 188 19.46 9.39 11.76
CA VAL A 188 18.47 10.45 11.54
C VAL A 188 17.34 10.42 12.57
N SER A 189 17.52 9.70 13.69
CA SER A 189 16.48 9.50 14.72
C SER A 189 16.04 10.77 15.44
N ASN A 190 16.83 11.86 15.37
CA ASN A 190 16.52 13.16 15.94
C ASN A 190 15.88 14.15 14.93
N PHE A 191 15.70 13.74 13.68
CA PHE A 191 15.09 14.63 12.69
C PHE A 191 13.61 14.88 13.04
N ASP A 192 13.24 16.13 13.27
CA ASP A 192 11.86 16.60 13.33
C ASP A 192 11.41 16.94 11.91
N THR A 193 10.57 16.09 11.32
CA THR A 193 10.14 16.23 9.93
C THR A 193 8.73 16.78 9.78
N LYS A 194 8.12 17.26 10.87
CA LYS A 194 6.71 17.71 10.89
C LYS A 194 6.37 18.83 9.90
N ASN A 195 7.37 19.64 9.52
CA ASN A 195 7.22 20.76 8.58
C ASN A 195 7.72 20.43 7.17
N VAL A 196 8.29 19.25 6.95
CA VAL A 196 8.85 18.86 5.66
C VAL A 196 7.71 18.57 4.67
N THR A 197 7.84 19.15 3.47
CA THR A 197 6.89 18.97 2.37
C THR A 197 7.48 18.19 1.22
N ASP A 198 8.80 18.14 1.08
CA ASP A 198 9.53 17.44 0.02
C ASP A 198 10.61 16.53 0.63
N MET A 199 10.46 15.21 0.43
CA MET A 199 11.43 14.16 0.80
C MET A 199 11.90 13.39 -0.42
N SER A 200 11.66 13.91 -1.63
CA SER A 200 12.02 13.23 -2.87
C SER A 200 13.52 12.89 -2.89
N ALA A 201 13.85 11.68 -3.31
CA ALA A 201 15.21 11.16 -3.43
C ALA A 201 16.09 11.26 -2.16
N MET A 202 15.53 11.49 -0.95
CA MET A 202 16.32 11.81 0.26
C MET A 202 17.45 10.81 0.53
N PHE A 203 17.22 9.51 0.34
CA PHE A 203 18.20 8.43 0.54
C PHE A 203 18.52 7.66 -0.75
N SER A 204 18.16 8.22 -1.90
CA SER A 204 18.34 7.58 -3.22
C SER A 204 19.80 7.17 -3.44
N GLU A 205 20.04 5.96 -3.96
CA GLU A 205 21.35 5.40 -4.27
C GLU A 205 22.32 5.35 -3.05
N CYS A 206 21.79 5.25 -1.83
CA CYS A 206 22.56 5.00 -0.63
C CYS A 206 22.76 3.50 -0.38
N ASN A 207 23.97 3.10 0.03
CA ASN A 207 24.26 1.71 0.39
C ASN A 207 24.13 1.45 1.91
N LEU A 208 23.17 2.11 2.56
CA LEU A 208 22.88 1.90 3.97
C LEU A 208 22.42 0.47 4.21
N THR A 209 22.96 -0.17 5.23
CA THR A 209 22.55 -1.53 5.63
C THR A 209 21.36 -1.52 6.58
N THR A 210 21.20 -0.43 7.33
CA THR A 210 20.09 -0.16 8.23
C THR A 210 19.74 1.34 8.15
N LEU A 211 18.47 1.65 8.24
CA LEU A 211 17.99 3.03 8.31
C LEU A 211 16.73 3.07 9.19
N ASP A 212 16.77 3.89 10.24
CA ASP A 212 15.63 4.09 11.14
C ASP A 212 14.93 5.42 10.80
N VAL A 213 13.74 5.32 10.21
CA VAL A 213 12.83 6.44 9.88
C VAL A 213 11.55 6.41 10.72
N SER A 214 11.54 5.63 11.81
CA SER A 214 10.36 5.44 12.67
C SER A 214 9.90 6.72 13.40
N LYS A 215 10.70 7.77 13.38
CA LYS A 215 10.38 9.09 13.95
C LYS A 215 9.89 10.12 12.94
N PHE A 216 9.91 9.77 11.64
CA PHE A 216 9.50 10.72 10.61
C PHE A 216 8.00 11.00 10.68
N ASP A 217 7.62 12.27 10.86
CA ASP A 217 6.25 12.76 10.69
C ASP A 217 6.09 13.20 9.23
N THR A 218 5.40 12.42 8.44
CA THR A 218 5.26 12.64 6.99
C THR A 218 3.93 13.26 6.58
N LYS A 219 3.12 13.70 7.56
CA LYS A 219 1.74 14.20 7.31
C LYS A 219 1.64 15.38 6.35
N ASN A 220 2.72 16.18 6.20
CA ASN A 220 2.77 17.34 5.31
C ASN A 220 3.54 17.07 4.00
N VAL A 221 4.11 15.88 3.85
CA VAL A 221 4.90 15.52 2.67
C VAL A 221 3.97 15.32 1.46
N THR A 222 4.34 15.94 0.35
CA THR A 222 3.61 15.87 -0.92
C THR A 222 4.35 15.08 -1.99
N ASP A 223 5.69 14.98 -1.89
CA ASP A 223 6.55 14.26 -2.81
C ASP A 223 7.46 13.28 -2.06
N MET A 224 7.33 11.99 -2.38
CA MET A 224 8.16 10.88 -1.90
C MET A 224 8.84 10.13 -3.05
N SER A 225 8.83 10.72 -4.25
CA SER A 225 9.44 10.09 -5.43
C SER A 225 10.92 9.78 -5.18
N PHE A 226 11.39 8.63 -5.65
CA PHE A 226 12.78 8.18 -5.50
C PHE A 226 13.32 8.09 -4.06
N MET A 227 12.51 8.25 -3.01
CA MET A 227 13.00 8.43 -1.63
C MET A 227 14.00 7.36 -1.20
N PHE A 228 13.78 6.10 -1.57
CA PHE A 228 14.65 4.96 -1.29
C PHE A 228 15.14 4.27 -2.58
N TYR A 229 15.10 4.97 -3.72
CA TYR A 229 15.55 4.39 -4.99
C TYR A 229 16.96 3.82 -4.88
N ASN A 230 17.14 2.58 -5.36
CA ASN A 230 18.41 1.87 -5.36
C ASN A 230 19.13 1.81 -4.00
N CYS A 231 18.34 1.70 -2.90
CA CYS A 231 18.86 1.36 -1.59
C CYS A 231 19.16 -0.15 -1.52
N SER A 232 20.08 -0.59 -2.36
CA SER A 232 20.31 -2.01 -2.68
C SER A 232 20.93 -2.85 -1.55
N ALA A 233 21.34 -2.24 -0.43
CA ALA A 233 21.87 -2.92 0.75
C ALA A 233 20.84 -3.06 1.90
N LEU A 234 19.69 -2.38 1.84
CA LEU A 234 18.63 -2.49 2.86
C LEU A 234 17.92 -3.83 2.74
N THR A 235 17.90 -4.61 3.82
CA THR A 235 17.17 -5.89 3.89
C THR A 235 15.79 -5.73 4.51
N THR A 236 15.62 -4.73 5.36
CA THR A 236 14.35 -4.36 6.01
C THR A 236 14.25 -2.84 6.09
N LEU A 237 13.05 -2.31 5.98
CA LEU A 237 12.75 -0.89 6.14
C LEU A 237 11.36 -0.76 6.76
N ASP A 238 11.28 -0.07 7.89
CA ASP A 238 10.01 0.18 8.58
C ASP A 238 9.48 1.57 8.19
N VAL A 239 8.41 1.59 7.42
CA VAL A 239 7.66 2.78 6.99
C VAL A 239 6.21 2.76 7.51
N SER A 240 5.93 1.92 8.51
CA SER A 240 4.57 1.70 9.04
C SER A 240 3.97 2.95 9.70
N ASN A 241 4.79 3.95 10.06
CA ASN A 241 4.34 5.23 10.62
C ASN A 241 4.13 6.34 9.58
N PHE A 242 4.40 6.08 8.29
CA PHE A 242 4.26 7.12 7.26
C PHE A 242 2.77 7.48 7.04
N ASP A 243 2.42 8.74 7.24
CA ASP A 243 1.12 9.32 6.84
C ASP A 243 1.26 9.88 5.41
N THR A 244 0.74 9.15 4.43
CA THR A 244 0.89 9.49 3.01
C THR A 244 -0.34 10.18 2.40
N LYS A 245 -1.28 10.63 3.23
CA LYS A 245 -2.56 11.20 2.76
C LYS A 245 -2.43 12.42 1.83
N ASN A 246 -1.31 13.17 1.93
CA ASN A 246 -1.04 14.36 1.11
C ASN A 246 -0.07 14.08 -0.05
N VAL A 247 0.47 12.85 -0.13
CA VAL A 247 1.44 12.48 -1.17
C VAL A 247 0.76 12.38 -2.52
N THR A 248 1.35 13.01 -3.53
CA THR A 248 0.86 13.01 -4.92
C THR A 248 1.77 12.22 -5.86
N ASP A 249 3.05 12.06 -5.51
CA ASP A 249 4.05 11.34 -6.29
C ASP A 249 4.76 10.29 -5.43
N MET A 250 4.66 9.01 -5.82
CA MET A 250 5.37 7.87 -5.23
C MET A 250 6.21 7.14 -6.28
N SER A 251 6.47 7.78 -7.43
CA SER A 251 7.24 7.16 -8.50
C SER A 251 8.64 6.78 -8.02
N TRP A 252 9.13 5.59 -8.40
CA TRP A 252 10.44 5.07 -8.06
C TRP A 252 10.75 4.92 -6.55
N MET A 253 9.76 5.09 -5.65
CA MET A 253 10.02 5.23 -4.21
C MET A 253 10.88 4.10 -3.64
N PHE A 254 10.66 2.85 -4.04
CA PHE A 254 11.41 1.67 -3.61
C PHE A 254 12.07 0.94 -4.78
N SER A 255 12.14 1.56 -5.96
CA SER A 255 12.72 0.92 -7.14
C SER A 255 14.17 0.49 -6.88
N ASP A 256 14.55 -0.67 -7.41
CA ASP A 256 15.88 -1.26 -7.27
C ASP A 256 16.34 -1.59 -5.83
N CYS A 257 15.39 -1.74 -4.90
CA CYS A 257 15.66 -2.27 -3.56
C CYS A 257 15.78 -3.80 -3.59
N TYR A 258 16.81 -4.31 -4.25
CA TYR A 258 16.97 -5.75 -4.58
C TYR A 258 17.02 -6.70 -3.39
N THR A 259 17.42 -6.22 -2.20
CA THR A 259 17.64 -7.03 -1.00
C THR A 259 16.48 -6.94 -0.02
N LEU A 260 15.52 -6.04 -0.25
CA LEU A 260 14.39 -5.82 0.64
C LEU A 260 13.46 -7.04 0.61
N THR A 261 13.36 -7.73 1.76
CA THR A 261 12.60 -9.00 1.86
C THR A 261 11.17 -8.82 2.32
N THR A 262 10.91 -7.76 3.08
CA THR A 262 9.59 -7.40 3.61
C THR A 262 9.39 -5.90 3.51
N LEU A 263 8.16 -5.49 3.23
CA LEU A 263 7.75 -4.08 3.19
C LEU A 263 6.29 -4.00 3.62
N ASP A 264 6.02 -3.25 4.70
CA ASP A 264 4.66 -3.04 5.20
C ASP A 264 4.14 -1.68 4.71
N LEU A 265 3.15 -1.70 3.81
CA LEU A 265 2.48 -0.54 3.25
C LEU A 265 1.03 -0.40 3.76
N SER A 266 0.65 -1.13 4.81
CA SER A 266 -0.74 -1.19 5.30
C SER A 266 -1.30 0.15 5.77
N ASN A 267 -0.44 1.13 6.11
CA ASN A 267 -0.85 2.48 6.50
C ASN A 267 -0.80 3.52 5.35
N PHE A 268 -0.36 3.10 4.15
CA PHE A 268 -0.28 4.04 3.02
C PHE A 268 -1.69 4.43 2.54
N ASN A 269 -1.97 5.72 2.56
CA ASN A 269 -3.16 6.31 1.94
C ASN A 269 -2.77 6.86 0.56
N THR A 270 -3.16 6.18 -0.49
CA THR A 270 -2.77 6.51 -1.86
C THR A 270 -3.82 7.32 -2.63
N LYS A 271 -4.87 7.78 -1.95
CA LYS A 271 -6.02 8.46 -2.57
C LYS A 271 -5.64 9.66 -3.44
N ASN A 272 -4.60 10.41 -3.06
CA ASN A 272 -4.16 11.61 -3.78
C ASN A 272 -3.01 11.35 -4.75
N VAL A 273 -2.49 10.11 -4.80
CA VAL A 273 -1.36 9.75 -5.67
C VAL A 273 -1.79 9.73 -7.13
N THR A 274 -1.00 10.38 -7.98
CA THR A 274 -1.21 10.45 -9.43
C THR A 274 -0.18 9.67 -10.22
N ASP A 275 1.03 9.48 -9.67
CA ASP A 275 2.11 8.70 -10.28
C ASP A 275 2.62 7.61 -9.33
N MET A 276 2.54 6.36 -9.78
CA MET A 276 3.08 5.16 -9.12
C MET A 276 4.06 4.42 -10.02
N SER A 277 4.56 5.08 -11.07
CA SER A 277 5.49 4.44 -12.00
C SER A 277 6.75 3.97 -11.29
N LEU A 278 7.19 2.75 -11.63
CA LEU A 278 8.39 2.11 -11.08
C LEU A 278 8.47 2.03 -9.54
N MET A 279 7.34 2.25 -8.83
CA MET A 279 7.35 2.34 -7.35
C MET A 279 8.04 1.16 -6.68
N LEU A 280 7.91 -0.04 -7.23
CA LEU A 280 8.46 -1.30 -6.71
C LEU A 280 9.29 -2.05 -7.75
N ASP A 281 9.69 -1.37 -8.86
CA ASP A 281 10.51 -1.99 -9.90
C ASP A 281 11.80 -2.56 -9.29
N GLY A 282 12.18 -3.77 -9.70
CA GLY A 282 13.42 -4.40 -9.22
C GLY A 282 13.40 -4.89 -7.76
N CYS A 283 12.29 -4.79 -7.01
CA CYS A 283 12.18 -5.35 -5.65
C CYS A 283 12.20 -6.88 -5.67
N SER A 284 13.30 -7.45 -6.16
CA SER A 284 13.40 -8.88 -6.54
C SER A 284 13.45 -9.85 -5.37
N ALA A 285 13.66 -9.37 -4.13
CA ALA A 285 13.64 -10.20 -2.93
C ALA A 285 12.29 -10.26 -2.22
N LEU A 286 11.36 -9.34 -2.51
CA LEU A 286 10.01 -9.34 -1.94
C LEU A 286 9.23 -10.59 -2.39
N THR A 287 8.62 -11.27 -1.42
CA THR A 287 7.82 -12.50 -1.67
C THR A 287 6.32 -12.27 -1.61
N THR A 288 5.88 -11.33 -0.79
CA THR A 288 4.48 -10.94 -0.57
C THR A 288 4.39 -9.44 -0.37
N LEU A 289 3.24 -8.86 -0.70
CA LEU A 289 2.93 -7.46 -0.47
C LEU A 289 1.42 -7.31 -0.29
N ASP A 290 1.00 -6.62 0.78
CA ASP A 290 -0.41 -6.26 0.99
C ASP A 290 -0.66 -4.86 0.42
N LEU A 291 -1.56 -4.80 -0.58
CA LEU A 291 -1.99 -3.58 -1.26
C LEU A 291 -3.49 -3.31 -1.06
N SER A 292 -4.13 -4.00 -0.12
CA SER A 292 -5.59 -3.96 0.08
C SER A 292 -6.14 -2.56 0.41
N ASN A 293 -5.30 -1.67 0.93
CA ASN A 293 -5.64 -0.28 1.27
C ASN A 293 -5.32 0.73 0.15
N PHE A 294 -4.72 0.28 -0.99
CA PHE A 294 -4.40 1.20 -2.09
C PHE A 294 -5.67 1.69 -2.80
N ASP A 295 -5.89 2.99 -2.80
CA ASP A 295 -6.88 3.67 -3.63
C ASP A 295 -6.17 4.27 -4.85
N THR A 296 -6.39 3.70 -6.02
CA THR A 296 -5.71 4.09 -7.25
C THR A 296 -6.60 4.92 -8.20
N GLN A 297 -7.74 5.45 -7.70
CA GLN A 297 -8.71 6.15 -8.57
C GLN A 297 -8.13 7.39 -9.28
N ASN A 298 -7.10 8.04 -8.71
CA ASN A 298 -6.46 9.24 -9.26
C ASN A 298 -5.15 8.94 -10.01
N VAL A 299 -4.71 7.68 -10.02
CA VAL A 299 -3.45 7.30 -10.66
C VAL A 299 -3.60 7.34 -12.18
N THR A 300 -2.66 8.02 -12.84
CA THR A 300 -2.60 8.16 -14.29
C THR A 300 -1.46 7.36 -14.92
N ASN A 301 -0.44 7.01 -14.12
CA ASN A 301 0.77 6.33 -14.56
C ASN A 301 1.10 5.14 -13.64
N MET A 302 1.09 3.92 -14.20
CA MET A 302 1.46 2.67 -13.51
C MET A 302 2.60 1.94 -14.25
N ARG A 303 3.33 2.67 -15.09
CA ARG A 303 4.46 2.12 -15.83
C ARG A 303 5.41 1.38 -14.90
N MET A 304 5.74 0.10 -15.24
CA MET A 304 6.73 -0.74 -14.56
C MET A 304 6.56 -0.86 -13.03
N MET A 305 5.34 -0.61 -12.48
CA MET A 305 5.11 -0.54 -11.02
C MET A 305 5.62 -1.76 -10.27
N PHE A 306 5.48 -2.97 -10.82
CA PHE A 306 5.92 -4.24 -10.26
C PHE A 306 6.97 -4.96 -11.12
N SER A 307 7.58 -4.25 -12.07
CA SER A 307 8.58 -4.85 -12.96
C SER A 307 9.73 -5.44 -12.14
N GLY A 308 10.24 -6.60 -12.51
CA GLY A 308 11.36 -7.22 -11.81
C GLY A 308 11.08 -7.80 -10.42
N CYS A 309 9.84 -7.76 -9.92
CA CYS A 309 9.42 -8.41 -8.67
C CYS A 309 9.41 -9.93 -8.83
N SER A 310 10.60 -10.52 -9.00
CA SER A 310 10.77 -11.88 -9.52
C SER A 310 10.43 -13.01 -8.55
N LYS A 311 10.17 -12.71 -7.27
CA LYS A 311 9.80 -13.70 -6.23
C LYS A 311 8.33 -13.67 -5.83
N PHE A 312 7.50 -12.76 -6.34
CA PHE A 312 6.06 -12.82 -6.08
C PHE A 312 5.48 -14.11 -6.66
N THR A 313 4.83 -14.91 -5.82
CA THR A 313 4.07 -16.09 -6.24
C THR A 313 2.61 -15.76 -6.50
N THR A 314 2.09 -14.79 -5.78
CA THR A 314 0.76 -14.18 -5.90
C THR A 314 0.88 -12.68 -5.75
N LEU A 315 0.01 -11.93 -6.42
CA LEU A 315 -0.12 -10.48 -6.28
C LEU A 315 -1.60 -10.13 -6.44
N ASP A 316 -2.18 -9.54 -5.41
CA ASP A 316 -3.57 -9.09 -5.43
C ASP A 316 -3.65 -7.61 -5.82
N VAL A 317 -4.27 -7.34 -6.96
CA VAL A 317 -4.54 -6.01 -7.51
C VAL A 317 -6.05 -5.80 -7.75
N SER A 318 -6.88 -6.60 -7.09
CA SER A 318 -8.34 -6.61 -7.28
C SER A 318 -9.01 -5.29 -6.88
N ASN A 319 -8.40 -4.50 -5.98
CA ASN A 319 -8.87 -3.18 -5.55
C ASN A 319 -8.39 -2.04 -6.46
N PHE A 320 -7.52 -2.30 -7.46
CA PHE A 320 -7.00 -1.23 -8.32
C PHE A 320 -8.09 -0.68 -9.25
N ASN A 321 -8.33 0.62 -9.17
CA ASN A 321 -9.14 1.36 -10.12
C ASN A 321 -8.24 1.99 -11.18
N THR A 322 -8.29 1.48 -12.40
CA THR A 322 -7.40 1.91 -13.49
C THR A 322 -8.05 2.82 -14.52
N GLN A 323 -9.27 3.34 -14.23
CA GLN A 323 -10.06 4.12 -15.18
C GLN A 323 -9.34 5.38 -15.73
N ASN A 324 -8.39 5.95 -14.96
CA ASN A 324 -7.64 7.15 -15.32
C ASN A 324 -6.22 6.84 -15.81
N VAL A 325 -5.80 5.57 -15.81
CA VAL A 325 -4.45 5.18 -16.19
C VAL A 325 -4.27 5.29 -17.72
N THR A 326 -3.16 5.90 -18.14
CA THR A 326 -2.79 6.08 -19.54
C THR A 326 -1.58 5.27 -19.95
N ASP A 327 -0.69 4.90 -19.02
CA ASP A 327 0.51 4.10 -19.25
C ASP A 327 0.55 2.91 -18.27
N MET A 328 0.52 1.69 -18.82
CA MET A 328 0.70 0.41 -18.12
C MET A 328 1.90 -0.37 -18.65
N SER A 329 2.80 0.30 -19.38
CA SER A 329 3.95 -0.35 -19.99
C SER A 329 4.82 -1.04 -18.94
N GLY A 330 5.17 -2.31 -19.18
CA GLY A 330 6.02 -3.10 -18.30
C GLY A 330 5.48 -3.37 -16.89
N MET A 331 4.21 -3.08 -16.58
CA MET A 331 3.68 -3.09 -15.19
C MET A 331 4.03 -4.36 -14.40
N PHE A 332 3.99 -5.53 -15.03
CA PHE A 332 4.32 -6.82 -14.41
C PHE A 332 5.53 -7.51 -15.06
N SER A 333 6.31 -6.78 -15.85
CA SER A 333 7.45 -7.35 -16.57
C SER A 333 8.42 -8.04 -15.63
N GLY A 334 8.86 -9.27 -15.93
CA GLY A 334 9.85 -9.98 -15.12
C GLY A 334 9.33 -10.53 -13.78
N CYS A 335 8.02 -10.59 -13.54
CA CYS A 335 7.44 -11.30 -12.40
C CYS A 335 7.52 -12.82 -12.62
N LYS A 336 8.73 -13.39 -12.50
CA LYS A 336 9.09 -14.73 -13.01
C LYS A 336 8.38 -15.89 -12.32
N THR A 337 7.99 -15.74 -11.04
CA THR A 337 7.38 -16.81 -10.23
C THR A 337 5.87 -16.69 -10.13
N LEU A 338 5.29 -15.63 -10.69
CA LEU A 338 3.86 -15.36 -10.65
C LEU A 338 3.11 -16.41 -11.53
N LYS A 339 2.34 -17.28 -10.89
CA LYS A 339 1.63 -18.39 -11.57
C LYS A 339 0.27 -17.96 -12.09
N THR A 340 -0.38 -17.06 -11.36
CA THR A 340 -1.70 -16.50 -11.65
C THR A 340 -1.68 -15.01 -11.42
N LEU A 341 -2.41 -14.25 -12.22
CA LEU A 341 -2.59 -12.81 -12.06
C LEU A 341 -4.01 -12.47 -12.54
N ASP A 342 -4.80 -11.90 -11.65
CA ASP A 342 -6.13 -11.40 -11.98
C ASP A 342 -6.08 -9.90 -12.26
N VAL A 343 -6.35 -9.51 -13.50
CA VAL A 343 -6.46 -8.14 -13.99
C VAL A 343 -7.86 -7.87 -14.57
N SER A 344 -8.84 -8.67 -14.17
CA SER A 344 -10.21 -8.60 -14.69
C SER A 344 -10.95 -7.31 -14.29
N ASN A 345 -10.49 -6.64 -13.22
CA ASN A 345 -10.98 -5.32 -12.77
C ASN A 345 -10.40 -4.12 -13.55
N PHE A 346 -9.35 -4.33 -14.38
CA PHE A 346 -8.68 -3.22 -15.06
C PHE A 346 -9.57 -2.59 -16.15
N ASP A 347 -9.88 -1.31 -16.00
CA ASP A 347 -10.47 -0.48 -17.07
C ASP A 347 -9.34 0.14 -17.90
N THR A 348 -9.18 -0.33 -19.13
CA THR A 348 -8.05 0.05 -20.00
C THR A 348 -8.43 1.02 -21.11
N LYS A 349 -9.64 1.57 -21.07
CA LYS A 349 -10.18 2.44 -22.15
C LYS A 349 -9.34 3.69 -22.45
N ASN A 350 -8.58 4.19 -21.46
CA ASN A 350 -7.72 5.36 -21.57
C ASN A 350 -6.24 5.02 -21.78
N VAL A 351 -5.87 3.73 -21.74
CA VAL A 351 -4.48 3.30 -21.88
C VAL A 351 -4.01 3.45 -23.32
N THR A 352 -2.82 4.02 -23.47
CA THR A 352 -2.17 4.24 -24.77
C THR A 352 -0.92 3.40 -24.99
N ASP A 353 -0.28 2.92 -23.89
CA ASP A 353 0.92 2.09 -23.90
C ASP A 353 0.73 0.87 -22.98
N MET A 354 0.83 -0.33 -23.58
CA MET A 354 0.85 -1.64 -22.90
C MET A 354 2.10 -2.45 -23.25
N SER A 355 3.13 -1.78 -23.79
CA SER A 355 4.37 -2.45 -24.18
C SER A 355 4.98 -3.21 -23.01
N SER A 356 5.39 -4.45 -23.24
CA SER A 356 6.04 -5.32 -22.24
C SER A 356 5.23 -5.57 -20.96
N MET A 357 3.91 -5.29 -20.91
CA MET A 357 3.10 -5.32 -19.67
C MET A 357 3.23 -6.66 -18.91
N PHE A 358 3.26 -7.78 -19.61
CA PHE A 358 3.40 -9.13 -19.04
C PHE A 358 4.69 -9.84 -19.51
N ARG A 359 5.68 -9.10 -20.01
CA ARG A 359 6.92 -9.65 -20.53
C ARG A 359 7.65 -10.44 -19.45
N GLY A 360 8.06 -11.70 -19.75
CA GLY A 360 8.90 -12.49 -18.86
C GLY A 360 8.24 -12.95 -17.56
N CYS A 361 6.90 -12.98 -17.46
CA CYS A 361 6.16 -13.65 -16.40
C CYS A 361 6.22 -15.16 -16.64
N SER A 362 7.42 -15.75 -16.56
CA SER A 362 7.75 -17.08 -17.13
C SER A 362 7.01 -18.26 -16.48
N ALA A 363 6.44 -18.09 -15.28
CA ALA A 363 5.60 -19.11 -14.62
C ALA A 363 4.10 -18.95 -14.89
N LEU A 364 3.68 -17.86 -15.52
CA LEU A 364 2.27 -17.57 -15.80
C LEU A 364 1.73 -18.57 -16.84
N ARG A 365 0.65 -19.28 -16.50
CA ARG A 365 0.09 -20.34 -17.35
C ARG A 365 -1.11 -19.89 -18.17
N MET A 366 -1.92 -19.01 -17.61
CA MET A 366 -3.12 -18.44 -18.22
C MET A 366 -3.24 -16.97 -17.90
N LEU A 367 -3.84 -16.21 -18.82
CA LEU A 367 -4.06 -14.78 -18.64
C LEU A 367 -5.44 -14.38 -19.20
N TYR A 368 -6.19 -13.63 -18.43
CA TYR A 368 -7.49 -13.10 -18.80
C TYR A 368 -7.41 -11.60 -19.06
N VAL A 369 -7.58 -11.21 -20.31
CA VAL A 369 -7.64 -9.80 -20.78
C VAL A 369 -8.97 -9.52 -21.49
N SER A 370 -10.02 -10.25 -21.11
CA SER A 370 -11.32 -10.21 -21.81
C SER A 370 -12.05 -8.88 -21.68
N ASN A 371 -11.77 -8.09 -20.65
CA ASN A 371 -12.34 -6.76 -20.43
C ASN A 371 -11.42 -5.62 -20.90
N PHE A 372 -10.21 -5.94 -21.39
CA PHE A 372 -9.33 -4.91 -21.93
C PHE A 372 -9.96 -4.24 -23.16
N ASP A 373 -10.17 -2.93 -23.08
CA ASP A 373 -10.53 -2.06 -24.20
C ASP A 373 -9.25 -1.44 -24.76
N THR A 374 -8.74 -1.99 -25.85
CA THR A 374 -7.45 -1.61 -26.42
C THR A 374 -7.55 -0.68 -27.64
N LYS A 375 -8.72 -0.07 -27.84
CA LYS A 375 -8.98 0.79 -29.01
C LYS A 375 -8.04 2.00 -29.11
N ASN A 376 -7.48 2.47 -27.98
CA ASN A 376 -6.56 3.62 -27.90
C ASN A 376 -5.09 3.21 -27.76
N VAL A 377 -4.79 1.90 -27.62
CA VAL A 377 -3.43 1.42 -27.41
C VAL A 377 -2.61 1.50 -28.68
N THR A 378 -1.53 2.26 -28.63
CA THR A 378 -0.64 2.51 -29.78
C THR A 378 0.63 1.68 -29.75
N ASP A 379 1.04 1.19 -28.57
CA ASP A 379 2.24 0.36 -28.36
C ASP A 379 1.87 -0.91 -27.58
N MET A 380 2.07 -2.08 -28.19
CA MET A 380 1.92 -3.41 -27.62
C MET A 380 3.20 -4.25 -27.78
N SER A 381 4.34 -3.60 -28.09
CA SER A 381 5.60 -4.31 -28.33
C SER A 381 5.99 -5.16 -27.11
N GLY A 382 6.31 -6.43 -27.36
CA GLY A 382 6.69 -7.37 -26.32
C GLY A 382 5.65 -7.67 -25.24
N MET A 383 4.37 -7.26 -25.39
CA MET A 383 3.35 -7.31 -24.33
C MET A 383 3.27 -8.65 -23.62
N PHE A 384 3.38 -9.75 -24.34
CA PHE A 384 3.32 -11.13 -23.80
C PHE A 384 4.64 -11.88 -23.97
N ALA A 385 5.71 -11.23 -24.46
CA ALA A 385 6.96 -11.90 -24.82
C ALA A 385 7.62 -12.64 -23.64
N TYR A 386 8.38 -13.70 -23.96
CA TYR A 386 9.18 -14.49 -23.01
C TYR A 386 8.37 -15.17 -21.89
N ASN A 387 7.18 -15.68 -22.26
CA ASN A 387 6.29 -16.43 -21.36
C ASN A 387 6.18 -17.90 -21.81
N PRO A 388 7.22 -18.72 -21.62
CA PRO A 388 7.23 -20.09 -22.14
C PRO A 388 6.17 -21.02 -21.50
N ALA A 389 5.71 -20.72 -20.26
CA ALA A 389 4.67 -21.51 -19.61
C ALA A 389 3.25 -21.09 -20.00
N LEU A 390 3.09 -19.91 -20.66
CA LEU A 390 1.78 -19.37 -21.00
C LEU A 390 1.09 -20.21 -22.08
N GLY A 391 0.06 -20.96 -21.66
CA GLY A 391 -0.68 -21.85 -22.55
C GLY A 391 -1.89 -21.20 -23.21
N THR A 392 -2.54 -20.26 -22.54
CA THR A 392 -3.76 -19.65 -23.07
C THR A 392 -3.90 -18.18 -22.64
N ILE A 393 -4.31 -17.34 -23.59
CA ILE A 393 -4.75 -15.97 -23.34
C ILE A 393 -6.23 -15.88 -23.74
N PHE A 394 -7.05 -15.42 -22.80
CA PHE A 394 -8.48 -15.20 -23.02
C PHE A 394 -8.74 -13.72 -23.27
N ALA A 395 -9.32 -13.37 -24.42
CA ALA A 395 -9.62 -12.01 -24.83
C ALA A 395 -11.08 -11.83 -25.24
N GLY A 396 -11.62 -10.62 -25.03
CA GLY A 396 -12.97 -10.25 -25.44
C GLY A 396 -13.01 -9.42 -26.73
N GLU A 397 -14.22 -8.99 -27.10
CA GLU A 397 -14.47 -8.21 -28.33
C GLU A 397 -13.77 -6.85 -28.36
N LYS A 398 -13.48 -6.27 -27.18
CA LYS A 398 -12.83 -4.96 -27.06
C LYS A 398 -11.31 -5.01 -27.22
N PHE A 399 -10.72 -6.24 -27.19
CA PHE A 399 -9.30 -6.36 -27.47
C PHE A 399 -9.07 -6.28 -28.98
N VAL A 400 -8.66 -5.11 -29.44
CA VAL A 400 -8.43 -4.79 -30.85
C VAL A 400 -7.03 -4.20 -31.05
N THR A 401 -6.46 -4.36 -32.23
CA THR A 401 -5.12 -3.88 -32.55
C THR A 401 -5.13 -2.76 -33.60
N THR A 402 -6.29 -2.15 -33.86
CA THR A 402 -6.50 -1.17 -34.92
C THR A 402 -5.68 0.11 -34.76
N ALA A 403 -5.51 0.59 -33.52
CA ALA A 403 -4.68 1.76 -33.21
C ALA A 403 -3.20 1.43 -33.03
N CYS A 404 -2.85 0.14 -32.88
CA CYS A 404 -1.51 -0.29 -32.55
C CYS A 404 -0.53 -0.02 -33.72
N LYS A 405 0.50 0.76 -33.42
CA LYS A 405 1.57 1.14 -34.36
C LYS A 405 2.85 0.35 -34.12
N LYS A 406 3.10 -0.07 -32.88
CA LYS A 406 4.27 -0.83 -32.46
C LYS A 406 3.82 -2.14 -31.82
N ASP A 407 4.25 -3.25 -32.38
CA ASP A 407 3.88 -4.61 -31.97
C ASP A 407 5.03 -5.62 -32.08
N GLU A 408 6.27 -5.08 -32.18
CA GLU A 408 7.45 -5.92 -32.31
C GLU A 408 7.53 -6.93 -31.16
N ASP A 409 7.78 -8.19 -31.50
CA ASP A 409 7.99 -9.28 -30.55
C ASP A 409 6.81 -9.52 -29.57
N MET A 410 5.57 -9.10 -29.86
CA MET A 410 4.42 -9.16 -28.96
C MET A 410 4.26 -10.52 -28.28
N PHE A 411 4.49 -11.63 -29.00
CA PHE A 411 4.37 -13.01 -28.52
C PHE A 411 5.70 -13.79 -28.56
N LYS A 412 6.83 -13.12 -28.70
CA LYS A 412 8.13 -13.80 -28.79
C LYS A 412 8.36 -14.78 -27.63
N ASP A 413 8.80 -16.00 -27.95
CA ASP A 413 9.11 -17.05 -26.98
C ASP A 413 7.94 -17.49 -26.07
N CYS A 414 6.70 -17.34 -26.54
CA CYS A 414 5.50 -17.92 -25.91
C CYS A 414 5.26 -19.35 -26.39
N THR A 415 6.24 -20.24 -26.23
CA THR A 415 6.33 -21.54 -26.92
C THR A 415 5.19 -22.51 -26.65
N ASN A 416 4.49 -22.40 -25.51
CA ASN A 416 3.35 -23.24 -25.15
C ASN A 416 1.99 -22.64 -25.50
N LEU A 417 1.98 -21.42 -26.09
CA LEU A 417 0.73 -20.70 -26.35
C LEU A 417 -0.12 -21.40 -27.40
N VAL A 418 -1.37 -21.69 -27.05
CA VAL A 418 -2.37 -22.29 -27.93
C VAL A 418 -3.68 -21.53 -27.84
N GLY A 419 -3.99 -20.79 -28.90
CA GLY A 419 -5.28 -20.16 -29.09
C GLY A 419 -6.15 -20.93 -30.05
N THR A 420 -6.63 -20.30 -31.12
CA THR A 420 -7.27 -20.96 -32.26
C THR A 420 -6.23 -21.73 -33.07
N VAL A 421 -4.99 -21.27 -33.09
CA VAL A 421 -3.84 -21.93 -33.68
C VAL A 421 -2.71 -22.08 -32.66
N PRO A 422 -1.81 -23.08 -32.83
CA PRO A 422 -0.62 -23.20 -31.97
C PRO A 422 0.40 -22.10 -32.30
N TYR A 423 1.31 -21.85 -31.37
CA TYR A 423 2.39 -20.87 -31.50
C TYR A 423 3.31 -21.17 -32.70
N ASP A 424 3.62 -20.12 -33.46
CA ASP A 424 4.60 -20.12 -34.56
C ASP A 424 5.65 -19.01 -34.28
N LYS A 425 6.90 -19.40 -34.12
CA LYS A 425 8.02 -18.47 -33.83
C LYS A 425 8.24 -17.38 -34.90
N ASN A 426 7.67 -17.56 -36.11
CA ASN A 426 7.77 -16.59 -37.20
C ASN A 426 6.56 -15.64 -37.25
N LYS A 427 5.56 -15.81 -36.36
CA LYS A 427 4.34 -15.00 -36.30
C LYS A 427 4.15 -14.51 -34.87
N VAL A 428 4.85 -13.45 -34.49
CA VAL A 428 4.93 -12.95 -33.13
C VAL A 428 4.38 -11.53 -32.93
N GLY A 429 3.81 -10.94 -33.98
CA GLY A 429 3.23 -9.60 -33.96
C GLY A 429 1.72 -9.59 -33.68
N LYS A 430 1.13 -8.40 -33.82
CA LYS A 430 -0.30 -8.13 -33.52
C LYS A 430 -1.29 -8.88 -34.41
N GLU A 431 -0.85 -9.38 -35.57
CA GLU A 431 -1.68 -10.17 -36.46
C GLU A 431 -2.19 -11.46 -35.79
N MET A 432 -1.46 -11.93 -34.75
CA MET A 432 -1.83 -13.10 -33.96
C MET A 432 -2.67 -12.74 -32.71
N ALA A 433 -2.86 -11.47 -32.40
CA ALA A 433 -3.62 -11.00 -31.23
C ALA A 433 -5.14 -11.00 -31.51
N ASN A 434 -5.69 -12.16 -31.88
CA ASN A 434 -7.10 -12.34 -32.11
C ASN A 434 -7.55 -13.78 -31.81
N TYR A 435 -8.85 -13.99 -31.64
CA TYR A 435 -9.45 -15.28 -31.28
C TYR A 435 -10.10 -16.02 -32.46
N THR A 436 -9.94 -15.51 -33.69
CA THR A 436 -10.48 -16.18 -34.91
C THR A 436 -9.42 -17.00 -35.63
N THR A 437 -8.23 -16.47 -35.80
CA THR A 437 -7.10 -17.09 -36.53
C THR A 437 -5.78 -16.95 -35.76
N GLY A 438 -5.80 -16.44 -34.52
CA GLY A 438 -4.63 -16.10 -33.73
C GLY A 438 -4.45 -16.93 -32.46
N TYR A 439 -3.71 -16.33 -31.51
CA TYR A 439 -3.28 -16.96 -30.28
C TYR A 439 -4.24 -16.79 -29.11
N PHE A 440 -5.36 -16.07 -29.28
CA PHE A 440 -6.34 -15.89 -28.24
C PHE A 440 -7.44 -16.96 -28.30
N LYS A 441 -8.05 -17.19 -27.13
CA LYS A 441 -9.38 -17.83 -27.03
C LYS A 441 -10.40 -16.77 -26.69
N TYR A 442 -11.56 -16.85 -27.34
CA TYR A 442 -12.65 -15.93 -27.05
C TYR A 442 -13.21 -16.17 -25.66
N TYR A 443 -13.35 -15.11 -24.91
CA TYR A 443 -14.06 -15.10 -23.64
C TYR A 443 -14.90 -13.84 -23.53
N LYS A 444 -16.20 -14.01 -23.39
CA LYS A 444 -17.11 -12.88 -23.18
C LYS A 444 -17.05 -12.48 -21.72
N ALA A 445 -16.46 -11.33 -21.40
CA ALA A 445 -16.55 -10.76 -20.07
C ALA A 445 -18.02 -10.55 -19.69
N SER A 446 -18.45 -11.10 -18.57
CA SER A 446 -19.79 -10.82 -18.04
C SER A 446 -19.81 -9.35 -17.58
N ILE A 447 -20.68 -8.54 -18.16
CA ILE A 447 -20.89 -7.17 -17.74
C ILE A 447 -21.72 -7.05 -16.46
N PHE A 448 -22.17 -8.18 -15.91
CA PHE A 448 -22.93 -8.24 -14.67
C PHE A 448 -22.13 -9.01 -13.63
N ALA A 449 -22.12 -8.50 -12.42
CA ALA A 449 -21.58 -9.22 -11.27
C ALA A 449 -22.20 -10.63 -11.22
N SER A 450 -21.37 -11.65 -11.15
CA SER A 450 -21.81 -13.03 -11.01
C SER A 450 -21.32 -13.61 -9.70
N PHE A 451 -22.14 -14.40 -9.03
CA PHE A 451 -21.69 -15.16 -7.87
C PHE A 451 -21.11 -16.50 -8.30
N TYR A 452 -19.96 -16.85 -7.75
CA TYR A 452 -19.17 -18.01 -8.14
C TYR A 452 -18.30 -18.51 -6.99
N ALA A 453 -17.73 -19.70 -7.14
CA ALA A 453 -16.73 -20.22 -6.21
C ALA A 453 -15.43 -20.57 -6.94
N VAL A 454 -14.31 -20.42 -6.27
CA VAL A 454 -12.96 -20.77 -6.75
C VAL A 454 -12.31 -21.69 -5.73
N PHE A 455 -11.72 -22.79 -6.19
CA PHE A 455 -10.94 -23.69 -5.34
C PHE A 455 -9.44 -23.49 -5.60
N ASP A 456 -8.69 -23.23 -4.54
CA ASP A 456 -7.23 -23.15 -4.55
C ASP A 456 -6.65 -24.45 -3.99
N GLU A 457 -6.08 -25.27 -4.87
CA GLU A 457 -5.48 -26.57 -4.53
C GLU A 457 -4.27 -26.42 -3.58
N ALA A 458 -3.52 -25.30 -3.65
CA ALA A 458 -2.33 -25.10 -2.83
C ALA A 458 -2.66 -24.84 -1.35
N THR A 459 -3.81 -24.22 -1.08
CA THR A 459 -4.28 -23.91 0.28
C THR A 459 -5.48 -24.74 0.71
N SER A 460 -5.96 -25.65 -0.14
CA SER A 460 -7.20 -26.43 0.08
C SER A 460 -8.40 -25.54 0.44
N THR A 461 -8.47 -24.34 -0.16
CA THR A 461 -9.47 -23.32 0.19
C THR A 461 -10.48 -23.12 -0.93
N LEU A 462 -11.77 -23.22 -0.61
CA LEU A 462 -12.88 -22.85 -1.49
C LEU A 462 -13.36 -21.46 -1.15
N THR A 463 -13.22 -20.48 -2.07
CA THR A 463 -13.61 -19.07 -1.87
C THR A 463 -14.83 -18.72 -2.71
N PHE A 464 -15.85 -18.13 -2.07
CA PHE A 464 -17.08 -17.62 -2.70
C PHE A 464 -16.98 -16.12 -2.92
N LYS A 465 -17.28 -15.64 -4.15
CA LYS A 465 -17.23 -14.23 -4.55
C LYS A 465 -18.46 -13.83 -5.38
N HIS A 466 -18.78 -12.55 -5.34
CA HIS A 466 -19.81 -11.91 -6.17
C HIS A 466 -19.29 -10.60 -6.75
N ASP A 467 -18.62 -10.70 -7.87
CA ASP A 467 -18.04 -9.56 -8.57
C ASP A 467 -18.01 -9.78 -10.09
N ASN A 468 -17.42 -8.84 -10.81
CA ASN A 468 -17.25 -8.91 -12.26
C ASN A 468 -16.04 -9.75 -12.70
N ASN A 469 -15.28 -10.32 -11.74
CA ASN A 469 -13.95 -10.90 -11.94
C ASN A 469 -13.97 -12.43 -11.94
N LYS A 470 -15.09 -13.04 -12.34
CA LYS A 470 -15.24 -14.49 -12.35
C LYS A 470 -14.19 -15.17 -13.23
N PRO A 471 -13.22 -15.92 -12.65
CA PRO A 471 -12.27 -16.71 -13.42
C PRO A 471 -12.97 -17.79 -14.25
N ILE A 472 -12.31 -18.26 -15.32
CA ILE A 472 -12.90 -19.31 -16.17
C ILE A 472 -13.02 -20.64 -15.43
N GLU A 473 -12.12 -20.92 -14.50
CA GLU A 473 -12.10 -22.11 -13.66
C GLU A 473 -13.08 -22.00 -12.48
N ALA A 474 -13.66 -20.81 -12.28
CA ALA A 474 -14.64 -20.60 -11.25
C ALA A 474 -15.92 -21.40 -11.50
N PHE A 475 -16.41 -21.98 -10.45
CA PHE A 475 -17.64 -22.74 -10.46
C PHE A 475 -18.84 -21.82 -10.37
N VAL A 476 -19.79 -22.03 -11.25
CA VAL A 476 -21.12 -21.41 -11.12
C VAL A 476 -21.84 -22.09 -9.96
N LEU A 477 -22.55 -21.32 -9.14
CA LEU A 477 -23.37 -21.89 -8.09
C LEU A 477 -24.48 -22.74 -8.71
N ASN A 478 -24.82 -23.80 -8.02
CA ASN A 478 -25.88 -24.72 -8.49
C ASN A 478 -27.28 -24.11 -8.22
N GLU A 479 -28.22 -24.56 -9.05
CA GLU A 479 -29.63 -24.26 -8.90
C GLU A 479 -30.41 -25.53 -8.57
N GLY A 480 -31.43 -25.44 -7.72
CA GLY A 480 -32.28 -26.53 -7.33
C GLY A 480 -31.54 -27.68 -6.63
N SER A 481 -31.62 -28.90 -7.17
CA SER A 481 -31.05 -30.12 -6.56
C SER A 481 -29.86 -30.69 -7.33
N LYS A 482 -29.13 -29.86 -8.07
CA LYS A 482 -27.91 -30.30 -8.78
C LYS A 482 -26.70 -30.25 -7.84
N PHE A 483 -25.66 -31.05 -8.09
CA PHE A 483 -24.38 -30.96 -7.42
C PHE A 483 -23.67 -29.66 -7.82
N PRO A 484 -22.97 -29.00 -6.86
CA PRO A 484 -22.13 -27.85 -7.20
C PRO A 484 -20.93 -28.27 -8.02
N GLY A 485 -20.42 -27.38 -8.89
CA GLY A 485 -19.31 -27.67 -9.77
C GLY A 485 -18.00 -28.03 -9.07
N TRP A 486 -17.80 -27.54 -7.83
CA TRP A 486 -16.64 -27.84 -7.00
C TRP A 486 -16.73 -29.20 -6.26
N TYR A 487 -17.82 -29.94 -6.38
CA TYR A 487 -17.99 -31.24 -5.69
C TYR A 487 -16.84 -32.24 -5.97
N LYS A 488 -16.21 -32.16 -7.11
CA LYS A 488 -15.03 -33.01 -7.44
C LYS A 488 -13.83 -32.81 -6.49
N TYR A 489 -13.79 -31.76 -5.71
CA TYR A 489 -12.76 -31.42 -4.73
C TYR A 489 -13.23 -31.60 -3.27
N HIS A 490 -14.36 -32.26 -3.03
CA HIS A 490 -14.98 -32.37 -1.71
C HIS A 490 -14.05 -33.00 -0.64
N GLU A 491 -13.17 -33.90 -1.02
CA GLU A 491 -12.17 -34.52 -0.14
C GLU A 491 -10.97 -33.60 0.14
N ASP A 492 -10.71 -32.63 -0.72
CA ASP A 492 -9.56 -31.73 -0.61
C ASP A 492 -9.90 -30.41 0.11
N ILE A 493 -11.19 -30.07 0.27
CA ILE A 493 -11.60 -28.80 0.88
C ILE A 493 -11.44 -28.88 2.40
N SER A 494 -10.44 -28.13 2.93
CA SER A 494 -10.21 -28.01 4.38
C SER A 494 -10.67 -26.64 4.95
N LYS A 495 -10.80 -25.64 4.09
CA LYS A 495 -11.23 -24.27 4.43
C LYS A 495 -12.23 -23.73 3.42
N VAL A 496 -13.21 -22.97 3.91
CA VAL A 496 -14.16 -22.20 3.10
C VAL A 496 -14.08 -20.74 3.49
N VAL A 497 -14.09 -19.84 2.50
CA VAL A 497 -14.11 -18.39 2.70
C VAL A 497 -15.25 -17.78 1.88
N PHE A 498 -16.14 -17.06 2.53
CA PHE A 498 -17.07 -16.16 1.86
C PHE A 498 -16.46 -14.75 1.86
N ASP A 499 -16.05 -14.28 0.67
CA ASP A 499 -15.52 -12.93 0.51
C ASP A 499 -16.60 -11.88 0.81
N THR A 500 -16.20 -10.68 1.26
CA THR A 500 -17.13 -9.58 1.58
C THR A 500 -18.04 -9.21 0.40
N SER A 501 -17.55 -9.37 -0.85
CA SER A 501 -18.33 -9.14 -2.07
C SER A 501 -19.55 -10.06 -2.16
N PHE A 502 -19.47 -11.27 -1.58
CA PHE A 502 -20.55 -12.27 -1.60
C PHE A 502 -21.80 -11.83 -0.83
N ALA A 503 -21.71 -10.81 0.03
CA ALA A 503 -22.86 -10.21 0.72
C ALA A 503 -23.95 -9.69 -0.26
N ASN A 504 -23.56 -9.39 -1.49
CA ASN A 504 -24.48 -8.97 -2.56
C ASN A 504 -25.05 -10.14 -3.38
N ALA A 505 -24.52 -11.34 -3.20
CA ALA A 505 -25.05 -12.54 -3.88
C ALA A 505 -26.45 -12.88 -3.33
N ARG A 506 -27.28 -13.46 -4.17
CA ARG A 506 -28.64 -13.93 -3.82
C ARG A 506 -28.85 -15.35 -4.35
N PRO A 507 -28.16 -16.34 -3.80
CA PRO A 507 -28.33 -17.72 -4.22
C PRO A 507 -29.77 -18.19 -3.94
N THR A 508 -30.28 -19.06 -4.79
CA THR A 508 -31.60 -19.68 -4.63
C THR A 508 -31.53 -21.08 -4.05
N SER A 509 -30.31 -21.66 -4.02
CA SER A 509 -30.04 -23.00 -3.49
C SER A 509 -28.66 -23.07 -2.85
N CYS A 510 -28.57 -23.75 -1.71
CA CYS A 510 -27.32 -24.17 -1.07
C CYS A 510 -27.22 -25.71 -1.04
N TYR A 511 -27.97 -26.41 -1.91
CA TYR A 511 -28.04 -27.84 -1.94
C TYR A 511 -26.67 -28.48 -2.19
N ARG A 512 -26.21 -29.31 -1.25
CA ARG A 512 -24.93 -30.03 -1.28
C ARG A 512 -23.67 -29.18 -1.40
N TRP A 513 -23.69 -27.94 -0.96
CA TRP A 513 -22.53 -27.06 -1.13
C TRP A 513 -21.25 -27.61 -0.50
N PHE A 514 -21.34 -28.23 0.68
CA PHE A 514 -20.21 -28.82 1.38
C PHE A 514 -20.44 -30.32 1.66
N PHE A 515 -21.18 -30.99 0.78
CA PHE A 515 -21.51 -32.41 0.91
C PHE A 515 -20.24 -33.25 0.88
N ASN A 516 -20.04 -34.07 1.95
CA ASN A 516 -18.86 -34.94 2.17
C ASN A 516 -17.52 -34.21 2.21
N CYS A 517 -17.49 -32.91 2.56
CA CYS A 517 -16.23 -32.21 2.86
C CYS A 517 -15.71 -32.66 4.23
N ASN A 518 -15.18 -33.90 4.30
CA ASN A 518 -14.81 -34.55 5.55
C ASN A 518 -13.67 -33.83 6.29
N ASP A 519 -12.78 -33.16 5.55
CA ASP A 519 -11.62 -32.44 6.07
C ASP A 519 -11.89 -30.93 6.32
N LEU A 520 -13.12 -30.47 6.10
CA LEU A 520 -13.51 -29.09 6.33
C LEU A 520 -13.50 -28.76 7.83
N THR A 521 -12.56 -27.91 8.24
CA THR A 521 -12.38 -27.49 9.65
C THR A 521 -12.83 -26.07 9.91
N THR A 522 -12.78 -25.17 8.88
CA THR A 522 -12.94 -23.73 9.06
C THR A 522 -13.83 -23.15 7.96
N ILE A 523 -14.80 -22.33 8.37
CA ILE A 523 -15.62 -21.49 7.46
C ILE A 523 -15.51 -20.06 7.96
N GLU A 524 -14.96 -19.19 7.12
CA GLU A 524 -14.78 -17.76 7.38
C GLU A 524 -15.78 -16.94 6.56
N GLY A 525 -16.29 -15.83 7.11
CA GLY A 525 -17.17 -14.90 6.40
C GLY A 525 -18.55 -15.46 6.08
N ILE A 526 -19.02 -16.49 6.77
CA ILE A 526 -20.34 -17.12 6.49
C ILE A 526 -21.49 -16.11 6.67
N GLU A 527 -21.30 -15.05 7.42
CA GLU A 527 -22.23 -13.93 7.57
C GLU A 527 -22.47 -13.17 6.26
N TYR A 528 -21.57 -13.30 5.27
CA TYR A 528 -21.76 -12.74 3.92
C TYR A 528 -22.62 -13.63 3.01
N LEU A 529 -22.96 -14.85 3.44
CA LEU A 529 -23.91 -15.69 2.72
C LEU A 529 -25.35 -15.23 2.99
N ASN A 530 -25.92 -14.49 2.05
CA ASN A 530 -27.32 -14.06 2.14
C ASN A 530 -28.26 -15.16 1.70
N THR A 531 -28.99 -15.76 2.64
CA THR A 531 -29.89 -16.90 2.38
C THR A 531 -31.36 -16.51 2.16
N GLN A 532 -31.69 -15.20 2.06
CA GLN A 532 -33.09 -14.74 1.97
C GLN A 532 -33.89 -15.34 0.78
N ASN A 533 -33.21 -15.70 -0.33
CA ASN A 533 -33.84 -16.31 -1.51
C ASN A 533 -33.63 -17.83 -1.61
N VAL A 534 -32.96 -18.43 -0.63
CA VAL A 534 -32.67 -19.86 -0.64
C VAL A 534 -33.94 -20.65 -0.31
N THR A 535 -34.27 -21.61 -1.18
CA THR A 535 -35.40 -22.52 -0.98
C THR A 535 -34.96 -23.92 -0.61
N ASN A 536 -33.70 -24.33 -0.94
CA ASN A 536 -33.18 -25.65 -0.71
C ASN A 536 -31.81 -25.62 0.00
N MET A 537 -31.74 -26.14 1.22
CA MET A 537 -30.53 -26.32 2.02
C MET A 537 -30.21 -27.81 2.29
N GLY A 538 -30.89 -28.72 1.56
CA GLY A 538 -30.67 -30.13 1.75
C GLY A 538 -29.22 -30.55 1.53
N PHE A 539 -28.67 -31.35 2.43
CA PHE A 539 -27.31 -31.90 2.42
C PHE A 539 -26.19 -30.82 2.46
N MET A 540 -26.51 -29.61 2.89
CA MET A 540 -25.53 -28.49 2.77
C MET A 540 -24.22 -28.79 3.49
N PHE A 541 -24.25 -29.37 4.69
CA PHE A 541 -23.09 -29.74 5.49
C PHE A 541 -23.02 -31.24 5.80
N ASP A 542 -23.76 -32.05 5.03
CA ASP A 542 -23.77 -33.51 5.21
C ASP A 542 -22.37 -34.10 5.04
N GLY A 543 -21.90 -34.86 6.05
CA GLY A 543 -20.56 -35.44 6.06
C GLY A 543 -19.41 -34.50 6.47
N CYS A 544 -19.66 -33.26 6.87
CA CYS A 544 -18.60 -32.37 7.37
C CYS A 544 -18.09 -32.82 8.75
N SER A 545 -17.41 -33.96 8.79
CA SER A 545 -17.05 -34.67 10.04
C SER A 545 -15.98 -33.98 10.88
N ALA A 546 -15.11 -33.16 10.28
CA ALA A 546 -14.05 -32.40 10.97
C ALA A 546 -14.50 -31.04 11.48
N LEU A 547 -15.69 -30.53 11.07
CA LEU A 547 -16.18 -29.20 11.43
C LEU A 547 -16.58 -29.14 12.91
N ARG A 548 -15.95 -28.26 13.68
CA ARG A 548 -16.14 -28.16 15.14
C ARG A 548 -17.04 -27.00 15.59
N THR A 549 -17.10 -25.96 14.81
CA THR A 549 -17.88 -24.74 15.07
C THR A 549 -18.54 -24.26 13.77
N LEU A 550 -19.78 -23.79 13.87
CA LEU A 550 -20.53 -23.26 12.73
C LEU A 550 -21.47 -22.15 13.25
N ASP A 551 -21.29 -20.92 12.78
CA ASP A 551 -22.17 -19.80 13.10
C ASP A 551 -23.22 -19.63 12.02
N LEU A 552 -24.49 -19.86 12.37
CA LEU A 552 -25.63 -19.75 11.47
C LEU A 552 -26.55 -18.56 11.83
N SER A 553 -26.07 -17.63 12.64
CA SER A 553 -26.87 -16.52 13.17
C SER A 553 -27.38 -15.56 12.08
N SER A 554 -26.68 -15.51 10.92
CA SER A 554 -27.02 -14.69 9.76
C SER A 554 -28.05 -15.33 8.81
N PHE A 555 -28.40 -16.62 9.01
CA PHE A 555 -29.26 -17.33 8.06
C PHE A 555 -30.74 -16.92 8.17
N ASP A 556 -31.31 -16.44 7.05
CA ASP A 556 -32.75 -16.26 6.86
C ASP A 556 -33.32 -17.51 6.19
N THR A 557 -34.11 -18.29 6.93
CA THR A 557 -34.64 -19.58 6.46
C THR A 557 -36.13 -19.55 6.13
N LYS A 558 -36.76 -18.36 6.16
CA LYS A 558 -38.22 -18.21 5.97
C LYS A 558 -38.75 -18.75 4.65
N ASN A 559 -37.89 -18.81 3.60
CA ASN A 559 -38.27 -19.31 2.28
C ASN A 559 -37.79 -20.75 2.03
N VAL A 560 -37.11 -21.37 2.99
CA VAL A 560 -36.56 -22.73 2.84
C VAL A 560 -37.69 -23.76 2.97
N THR A 561 -37.74 -24.69 2.01
CA THR A 561 -38.69 -25.77 1.99
C THR A 561 -38.04 -27.15 2.22
N ASN A 562 -36.70 -27.27 2.02
CA ASN A 562 -35.97 -28.53 2.18
C ASN A 562 -34.71 -28.34 3.02
N MET A 563 -34.62 -29.04 4.15
CA MET A 563 -33.46 -29.14 5.07
C MET A 563 -33.03 -30.61 5.27
N GLN A 564 -33.41 -31.53 4.35
CA GLN A 564 -33.01 -32.95 4.44
C GLN A 564 -31.52 -33.10 4.65
N SER A 565 -31.11 -33.91 5.64
CA SER A 565 -29.70 -34.22 5.94
C SER A 565 -28.76 -33.01 6.07
N MET A 566 -29.31 -31.84 6.41
CA MET A 566 -28.50 -30.58 6.37
C MET A 566 -27.22 -30.67 7.18
N PHE A 567 -27.24 -31.38 8.31
CA PHE A 567 -26.11 -31.57 9.23
C PHE A 567 -25.82 -33.05 9.52
N ASN A 568 -26.31 -33.97 8.66
CA ASN A 568 -26.05 -35.39 8.85
C ASN A 568 -24.55 -35.67 8.87
N GLY A 569 -24.06 -36.47 9.82
CA GLY A 569 -22.64 -36.82 9.91
C GLY A 569 -21.68 -35.72 10.34
N CYS A 570 -22.17 -34.58 10.83
CA CYS A 570 -21.33 -33.54 11.43
C CYS A 570 -20.81 -34.00 12.80
N SER A 571 -19.98 -35.05 12.83
CA SER A 571 -19.65 -35.82 14.04
C SER A 571 -18.81 -35.07 15.07
N ALA A 572 -18.12 -33.96 14.70
CA ALA A 572 -17.31 -33.15 15.62
C ALA A 572 -18.04 -31.92 16.19
N LEU A 573 -19.20 -31.54 15.62
CA LEU A 573 -19.99 -30.39 16.13
C LEU A 573 -20.66 -30.73 17.47
N LYS A 574 -20.52 -29.81 18.44
CA LYS A 574 -21.04 -29.97 19.80
C LYS A 574 -22.34 -29.23 20.04
N THR A 575 -22.52 -28.11 19.37
CA THR A 575 -23.69 -27.25 19.56
C THR A 575 -24.18 -26.69 18.22
N PHE A 576 -25.49 -26.59 18.06
CA PHE A 576 -26.12 -25.79 17.01
C PHE A 576 -26.94 -24.67 17.60
N ASP A 577 -26.83 -23.47 17.07
CA ASP A 577 -27.72 -22.37 17.38
C ASP A 577 -28.65 -22.10 16.18
N LEU A 578 -29.85 -22.61 16.27
CA LEU A 578 -30.92 -22.48 15.28
C LEU A 578 -32.04 -21.53 15.78
N SER A 579 -31.74 -20.69 16.78
CA SER A 579 -32.75 -19.80 17.37
C SER A 579 -33.36 -18.81 16.35
N ASN A 580 -32.62 -18.50 15.26
CA ASN A 580 -33.10 -17.63 14.16
C ASN A 580 -33.83 -18.39 13.03
N PHE A 581 -33.83 -19.74 13.05
CA PHE A 581 -34.45 -20.51 11.96
C PHE A 581 -35.97 -20.42 12.01
N ASP A 582 -36.58 -19.89 10.95
CA ASP A 582 -38.04 -19.93 10.69
C ASP A 582 -38.32 -21.13 9.77
N THR A 583 -38.85 -22.21 10.33
CA THR A 583 -39.06 -23.48 9.62
C THR A 583 -40.51 -23.71 9.23
N LYS A 584 -41.37 -22.68 9.31
CA LYS A 584 -42.81 -22.81 9.02
C LYS A 584 -43.15 -23.34 7.62
N ASN A 585 -42.23 -23.15 6.65
CA ASN A 585 -42.37 -23.59 5.24
C ASN A 585 -41.60 -24.87 4.92
N VAL A 586 -40.85 -25.44 5.89
CA VAL A 586 -40.00 -26.60 5.66
C VAL A 586 -40.85 -27.88 5.62
N THR A 587 -40.83 -28.57 4.49
CA THR A 587 -41.59 -29.80 4.30
C THR A 587 -40.74 -31.07 4.46
N ASN A 588 -39.39 -30.96 4.44
CA ASN A 588 -38.50 -32.07 4.58
C ASN A 588 -37.33 -31.74 5.52
N MET A 589 -37.25 -32.48 6.65
CA MET A 589 -36.16 -32.46 7.65
C MET A 589 -35.61 -33.86 7.93
N GLU A 590 -35.85 -34.83 7.03
CA GLU A 590 -35.39 -36.19 7.20
C GLU A 590 -33.89 -36.27 7.40
N TYR A 591 -33.39 -36.97 8.42
CA TYR A 591 -31.96 -37.14 8.78
C TYR A 591 -31.22 -35.86 9.16
N MET A 592 -31.90 -34.75 9.49
CA MET A 592 -31.28 -33.42 9.58
C MET A 592 -30.04 -33.37 10.49
N PHE A 593 -30.03 -34.08 11.63
CA PHE A 593 -28.92 -34.16 12.59
C PHE A 593 -28.39 -35.57 12.77
N LYS A 594 -28.80 -36.56 11.92
CA LYS A 594 -28.39 -37.94 12.05
C LYS A 594 -26.86 -38.06 12.11
N GLY A 595 -26.32 -38.97 12.94
CA GLY A 595 -24.89 -39.26 12.97
C GLY A 595 -24.04 -38.12 13.57
N CYS A 596 -24.59 -37.35 14.51
CA CYS A 596 -23.88 -36.31 15.26
C CYS A 596 -23.59 -36.73 16.71
N PRO A 597 -22.72 -37.71 17.00
CA PRO A 597 -22.51 -38.24 18.33
C PRO A 597 -21.88 -37.25 19.31
N ALA A 598 -21.13 -36.24 18.88
CA ALA A 598 -20.56 -35.20 19.72
C ALA A 598 -21.58 -34.11 20.12
N LEU A 599 -22.75 -34.07 19.46
CA LEU A 599 -23.75 -33.05 19.66
C LEU A 599 -24.41 -33.17 21.04
N THR A 600 -24.30 -32.11 21.82
CA THR A 600 -24.87 -32.06 23.19
C THR A 600 -26.07 -31.13 23.29
N THR A 601 -26.12 -30.05 22.48
CA THR A 601 -27.15 -29.02 22.60
C THR A 601 -27.55 -28.45 21.25
N ILE A 602 -28.86 -28.33 21.04
CA ILE A 602 -29.47 -27.57 19.92
C ILE A 602 -30.32 -26.45 20.53
N TYR A 603 -29.95 -25.21 20.27
CA TYR A 603 -30.76 -24.05 20.64
C TYR A 603 -31.80 -23.79 19.56
N ALA A 604 -33.06 -23.57 19.95
CA ALA A 604 -34.14 -23.21 19.06
C ALA A 604 -35.14 -22.25 19.72
N SER A 605 -35.83 -21.44 18.91
CA SER A 605 -36.88 -20.55 19.35
C SER A 605 -38.28 -21.06 18.93
N GLU A 606 -39.29 -20.30 19.23
CA GLU A 606 -40.68 -20.54 18.81
C GLU A 606 -40.86 -20.54 17.26
N LYS A 607 -39.87 -20.02 16.51
CA LYS A 607 -39.89 -20.06 15.04
C LYS A 607 -39.55 -21.42 14.45
N PHE A 608 -38.86 -22.27 15.21
CA PHE A 608 -38.56 -23.62 14.77
C PHE A 608 -39.76 -24.52 15.03
N VAL A 609 -40.48 -24.87 13.98
CA VAL A 609 -41.68 -25.68 14.00
C VAL A 609 -41.59 -26.80 12.97
N THR A 610 -42.28 -27.91 13.22
CA THR A 610 -42.38 -29.06 12.30
C THR A 610 -43.78 -29.23 11.72
N THR A 611 -44.65 -28.22 11.83
CA THR A 611 -46.09 -28.32 11.48
C THR A 611 -46.33 -28.51 9.98
N ALA A 612 -45.46 -28.00 9.11
CA ALA A 612 -45.53 -28.23 7.66
C ALA A 612 -44.70 -29.43 7.18
N CYS A 613 -43.96 -30.09 8.08
CA CYS A 613 -43.00 -31.11 7.72
C CYS A 613 -43.68 -32.45 7.44
N GLU A 614 -43.53 -32.94 6.23
CA GLU A 614 -44.05 -34.22 5.77
C GLU A 614 -43.04 -35.39 5.97
N PHE A 615 -41.72 -35.05 5.92
CA PHE A 615 -40.63 -36.01 6.01
C PHE A 615 -39.66 -35.57 7.12
N TYR A 616 -39.66 -36.29 8.27
CA TYR A 616 -38.82 -35.99 9.44
C TYR A 616 -38.27 -37.24 10.13
N ARG A 617 -38.21 -38.39 9.43
CA ARG A 617 -37.74 -39.69 9.91
C ARG A 617 -36.26 -39.62 10.28
N ASP A 618 -35.87 -40.34 11.36
CA ASP A 618 -34.49 -40.52 11.83
C ASP A 618 -33.72 -39.16 12.04
N MET A 619 -34.46 -38.08 12.33
CA MET A 619 -33.88 -36.72 12.41
C MET A 619 -32.74 -36.64 13.40
N PHE A 620 -32.79 -37.39 14.52
CA PHE A 620 -31.79 -37.40 15.58
C PHE A 620 -31.11 -38.75 15.75
N ALA A 621 -31.23 -39.68 14.78
CA ALA A 621 -30.59 -40.99 14.91
C ALA A 621 -29.08 -40.85 15.19
N ASP A 622 -28.55 -41.60 16.14
CA ASP A 622 -27.13 -41.61 16.55
C ASP A 622 -26.62 -40.32 17.20
N CYS A 623 -27.49 -39.39 17.67
CA CYS A 623 -27.11 -38.20 18.46
C CYS A 623 -27.01 -38.54 19.96
N THR A 624 -26.19 -39.50 20.32
CA THR A 624 -26.20 -40.19 21.62
C THR A 624 -25.92 -39.31 22.85
N ASN A 625 -25.29 -38.13 22.66
CA ASN A 625 -24.98 -37.18 23.72
C ASN A 625 -25.94 -35.99 23.80
N LEU A 626 -26.99 -35.98 22.96
CA LEU A 626 -27.91 -34.85 22.89
C LEU A 626 -28.80 -34.75 24.13
N VAL A 627 -28.88 -33.54 24.70
CA VAL A 627 -29.70 -33.23 25.87
C VAL A 627 -30.42 -31.91 25.63
N GLY A 628 -31.74 -31.95 25.64
CA GLY A 628 -32.63 -30.78 25.60
C GLY A 628 -33.52 -30.72 26.84
N ALA A 629 -34.84 -30.60 26.64
CA ALA A 629 -35.81 -30.74 27.71
C ALA A 629 -35.80 -32.18 28.29
N VAL A 630 -35.42 -33.15 27.44
CA VAL A 630 -35.21 -34.54 27.85
C VAL A 630 -33.89 -35.06 27.28
N PRO A 631 -33.25 -36.08 27.91
CA PRO A 631 -32.08 -36.74 27.35
C PRO A 631 -32.45 -37.61 26.16
N TYR A 632 -31.44 -37.87 25.31
CA TYR A 632 -31.57 -38.70 24.11
C TYR A 632 -32.12 -40.10 24.39
N ASP A 633 -33.11 -40.53 23.64
CA ASP A 633 -33.69 -41.87 23.60
C ASP A 633 -33.57 -42.46 22.19
N ARG A 634 -32.82 -43.56 22.05
CA ARG A 634 -32.59 -44.24 20.74
C ARG A 634 -33.86 -44.72 20.05
N ASN A 635 -35.01 -44.81 20.78
CA ASN A 635 -36.30 -45.20 20.24
C ASN A 635 -37.19 -44.02 19.85
N LYS A 636 -36.71 -42.78 20.08
CA LYS A 636 -37.42 -41.51 19.82
C LYS A 636 -36.49 -40.57 19.03
N VAL A 637 -36.31 -40.88 17.75
CA VAL A 637 -35.30 -40.17 16.91
C VAL A 637 -35.89 -39.35 15.79
N ASP A 638 -37.23 -39.33 15.71
CA ASP A 638 -37.93 -38.62 14.66
C ASP A 638 -38.23 -37.14 15.00
N GLY A 639 -38.80 -36.39 14.08
CA GLY A 639 -39.03 -34.96 14.20
C GLY A 639 -39.99 -34.50 15.29
N GLU A 640 -40.80 -35.43 15.91
CA GLU A 640 -41.61 -35.10 17.06
C GLU A 640 -40.77 -34.67 18.27
N MET A 641 -39.48 -35.06 18.33
CA MET A 641 -38.51 -34.62 19.33
C MET A 641 -37.89 -33.24 19.05
N ALA A 642 -38.20 -32.61 17.90
CA ALA A 642 -37.67 -31.31 17.52
C ALA A 642 -38.43 -30.17 18.20
N ASN A 643 -38.44 -30.14 19.52
CA ASN A 643 -39.05 -29.10 20.31
C ASN A 643 -38.32 -28.92 21.67
N TYR A 644 -38.54 -27.78 22.33
CA TYR A 644 -37.87 -27.39 23.56
C TYR A 644 -38.73 -27.62 24.82
N THR A 645 -39.91 -28.21 24.70
CA THR A 645 -40.81 -28.49 25.84
C THR A 645 -40.71 -29.93 26.33
N THR A 646 -40.72 -30.87 25.40
CA THR A 646 -40.72 -32.33 25.65
C THR A 646 -39.69 -33.08 24.79
N GLY A 647 -38.88 -32.33 24.00
CA GLY A 647 -37.96 -32.88 23.03
C GLY A 647 -36.49 -32.54 23.30
N TYR A 648 -35.70 -32.56 22.24
CA TYR A 648 -34.23 -32.48 22.32
C TYR A 648 -33.66 -31.05 22.15
N PHE A 649 -34.52 -30.03 22.07
CA PHE A 649 -34.05 -28.65 21.95
C PHE A 649 -33.97 -27.97 23.32
N THR A 650 -33.08 -26.98 23.40
CA THR A 650 -32.99 -26.01 24.49
C THR A 650 -33.54 -24.67 24.00
N TYR A 651 -34.49 -24.08 24.71
CA TYR A 651 -35.08 -22.81 24.32
C TYR A 651 -34.05 -21.69 24.31
N LYS A 652 -33.99 -20.94 23.21
CA LYS A 652 -33.27 -19.67 23.07
C LYS A 652 -34.09 -18.74 22.17
N ALA A 653 -34.45 -17.57 22.71
CA ALA A 653 -35.21 -16.58 21.95
C ALA A 653 -34.45 -16.16 20.68
N ALA A 654 -35.17 -16.01 19.58
CA ALA A 654 -34.60 -15.47 18.33
C ALA A 654 -34.03 -14.08 18.60
N THR A 655 -32.73 -13.88 18.28
CA THR A 655 -32.16 -12.54 18.28
C THR A 655 -32.66 -11.85 17.01
N GLY A 656 -33.64 -10.95 17.14
CA GLY A 656 -34.19 -10.22 16.00
C GLY A 656 -33.11 -9.35 15.34
N ILE A 657 -32.52 -9.85 14.27
CA ILE A 657 -31.86 -9.03 13.26
C ILE A 657 -32.77 -9.02 12.05
N ASP A 658 -33.75 -8.09 12.07
CA ASP A 658 -34.39 -7.68 10.83
C ASP A 658 -33.32 -7.00 9.96
N ALA A 659 -33.15 -7.46 8.72
CA ALA A 659 -32.30 -6.81 7.74
C ALA A 659 -32.61 -5.30 7.69
N PRO A 660 -31.64 -4.40 7.58
CA PRO A 660 -31.88 -2.97 7.54
C PRO A 660 -32.67 -2.63 6.28
N THR A 661 -33.97 -2.40 6.41
CA THR A 661 -34.73 -1.64 5.43
C THR A 661 -34.26 -0.20 5.50
N VAL A 662 -33.59 0.24 4.44
CA VAL A 662 -33.19 1.64 4.24
C VAL A 662 -34.43 2.48 4.14
N SER A 663 -34.78 3.18 5.20
CA SER A 663 -35.45 4.48 5.24
C SER A 663 -35.80 4.86 6.70
N ASP A 664 -34.87 5.49 7.38
CA ASP A 664 -35.24 6.35 8.51
C ASP A 664 -34.19 7.46 8.68
N ASP A 665 -34.55 8.67 8.30
CA ASP A 665 -33.75 9.90 8.38
C ASP A 665 -33.64 10.44 9.84
N THR A 666 -33.77 9.60 10.85
CA THR A 666 -33.60 10.01 12.24
C THR A 666 -32.17 9.97 12.70
N ALA A 667 -31.67 11.07 13.24
CA ALA A 667 -30.31 11.18 13.78
C ALA A 667 -30.04 10.08 14.83
N ALA A 668 -28.88 9.43 14.72
CA ALA A 668 -28.45 8.38 15.63
C ALA A 668 -28.10 8.96 17.01
N GLU A 669 -28.65 8.38 18.06
CA GLU A 669 -28.24 8.62 19.45
C GLU A 669 -27.33 7.48 19.90
N TYR A 670 -26.24 7.83 20.59
CA TYR A 670 -25.25 6.86 21.06
C TYR A 670 -25.29 6.75 22.59
N TYR A 671 -25.12 5.53 23.11
CA TYR A 671 -25.08 5.25 24.54
C TYR A 671 -23.99 4.24 24.84
N ASP A 672 -23.38 4.31 26.03
CA ASP A 672 -22.50 3.27 26.55
C ASP A 672 -23.31 2.04 27.03
N LEU A 673 -22.59 0.99 27.44
CA LEU A 673 -23.22 -0.25 27.95
C LEU A 673 -23.97 -0.04 29.29
N GLN A 674 -23.74 1.08 29.98
CA GLN A 674 -24.45 1.47 31.19
C GLN A 674 -25.68 2.36 30.89
N GLY A 675 -25.97 2.63 29.62
CA GLY A 675 -27.11 3.44 29.17
C GLY A 675 -26.89 4.94 29.25
N ARG A 676 -25.66 5.43 29.47
CA ARG A 676 -25.35 6.86 29.48
C ARG A 676 -25.22 7.35 28.05
N ARG A 677 -25.85 8.48 27.72
CA ARG A 677 -25.80 9.08 26.39
C ARG A 677 -24.39 9.61 26.07
N LEU A 678 -23.93 9.34 24.88
CA LEU A 678 -22.65 9.76 24.36
C LEU A 678 -22.86 10.82 23.25
N ASN A 679 -21.99 11.81 23.18
CA ASN A 679 -22.03 12.84 22.11
C ASN A 679 -21.52 12.31 20.75
N ALA A 680 -20.75 11.24 20.76
CA ALA A 680 -20.26 10.52 19.58
C ALA A 680 -19.93 9.08 19.96
N PRO A 681 -19.83 8.12 18.99
CA PRO A 681 -19.41 6.76 19.28
C PRO A 681 -18.01 6.74 19.90
N GLN A 682 -17.81 5.90 20.93
CA GLN A 682 -16.52 5.69 21.57
C GLN A 682 -15.94 4.32 21.19
N LYS A 683 -14.63 4.15 21.28
CA LYS A 683 -13.97 2.87 21.06
C LYS A 683 -14.58 1.78 21.94
N GLY A 684 -14.93 0.64 21.36
CA GLY A 684 -15.61 -0.46 22.03
C GLY A 684 -17.08 -0.58 21.61
N VAL A 685 -17.87 -1.32 22.42
CA VAL A 685 -19.29 -1.57 22.12
C VAL A 685 -20.13 -0.37 22.54
N ASN A 686 -20.86 0.21 21.59
CA ASN A 686 -21.83 1.28 21.84
C ASN A 686 -23.27 0.78 21.56
N ILE A 687 -24.24 1.34 22.24
CA ILE A 687 -25.64 1.17 21.93
C ILE A 687 -26.07 2.35 21.06
N VAL A 688 -26.59 2.07 19.86
CA VAL A 688 -27.05 3.08 18.92
C VAL A 688 -28.56 3.01 18.84
N LYS A 689 -29.23 4.13 19.12
CA LYS A 689 -30.68 4.27 19.00
C LYS A 689 -31.02 5.18 17.84
N ARG A 690 -31.88 4.72 16.95
CA ARG A 690 -32.47 5.50 15.85
C ARG A 690 -33.98 5.34 15.88
N GLY A 691 -34.68 6.37 16.26
CA GLY A 691 -36.14 6.32 16.48
C GLY A 691 -36.50 5.27 17.55
N THR A 692 -37.31 4.28 17.21
CA THR A 692 -37.68 3.17 18.10
C THR A 692 -36.69 1.98 18.10
N LYS A 693 -35.71 1.97 17.18
CA LYS A 693 -34.74 0.86 17.05
C LYS A 693 -33.47 1.11 17.86
N THR A 694 -33.01 0.06 18.55
CA THR A 694 -31.77 0.08 19.34
C THR A 694 -30.87 -1.05 18.84
N THR A 695 -29.63 -0.74 18.48
CA THR A 695 -28.62 -1.71 17.98
C THR A 695 -27.31 -1.58 18.75
N LYS A 696 -26.49 -2.62 18.76
CA LYS A 696 -25.11 -2.56 19.26
C LYS A 696 -24.16 -2.29 18.09
N MET A 697 -23.23 -1.36 18.26
CA MET A 697 -22.20 -1.02 17.29
C MET A 697 -20.84 -1.18 17.97
N LEU A 698 -19.93 -1.91 17.31
CA LEU A 698 -18.54 -2.00 17.74
C LEU A 698 -17.72 -0.95 16.99
N VAL A 699 -17.12 -0.02 17.71
CA VAL A 699 -16.15 0.95 17.19
C VAL A 699 -14.76 0.43 17.51
N LYS A 700 -14.00 0.13 16.49
CA LYS A 700 -12.63 -0.41 16.58
C LYS A 700 -11.60 0.66 16.94
#